data_2ff3a2d8cce5cdc5109c7027277c7286
#
_entry.id   2ff3a2d8cce5cdc5109c7027277c7286
#
_cell.length_a   1.000
_cell.length_b   1.000
_cell.length_c   1.000
_cell.angle_alpha   90.00
_cell.angle_beta   90.00
_cell.angle_gamma   90.00
#
_symmetry.space_group_name_H-M   'P 1'
#
loop_
_entity.id
_entity.type
_entity.pdbx_description
1 polymer ?
#
loop_
_entity_poly.entity_id
_entity_poly.type
_entity_poly.pdbx_seq_one_letter_code
_entity_poly.pdbx_strand_id
1 'polypeptide(L)'
;MSMFSTGVSALNAAQQGIATTGHNIANASTPGYHRQQILQTPAIALDTGSGFIGQGVQVTTVSRQISQYLETQLLQVQAQSASVNSYLQQIQPLDNALGGTSSSTNGNFNLSTAIQGFFAGVSAAANNPTDVPSRQSLISSANAMVTEFQTLNTTFQQARVGVNTQIQDSVSQINSYATQLANLNQQIILAQAGAPPGQVPNDLLDQREQLTSQLNQQVGTSTVIQSDGTASVFFGSGQTLVIGNQAFSLQTAVDATDPQTLDVNYILGNTKVPIGANNITGGSLGGLLAFRDQTLDPAQSALGRVALGLASAFNTQHELGQDIKGNAGGQFFNIPPAVAQGNTANVGNATITTTVNNPQNLTTSDYRIDFNGTYTITRLSDNTVQASGVSAATLAGAGVDIDGLHFQLASGAATAGDSFEAQPTRGAAGSLSVASTINTSTIAVAAPITTAATLGNLGTGAISAGSVNSPNDTVAITFTGAATYNVVDTTTGATLATAQAYVSGSPISYNGWKTSISGAVAAGDVFQVSNGATSKTNGGTAAVIAPAVISVLPLNPNLQDKITVTFTSPTTFNVVDTTTATVLAAAVAYNPTTGAAITFNGWSAKITGNPATNDTFSVGPTISGTADNRNGLLLAQLEATNTMAGNTTSFEGAYAQLLNQVGNKGNELNVSAATQTQLVTQTQAAEQSISGVNLDEEAAKLMQYQQAYQAAGKYLETVSQLFASILAINP
;
A
#
# COMPACT_ATOMS: atom_id res chain seq x y z
N MET A 1 -74.00 -30.32 -19.11
CA MET A 1 -73.13 -29.51 -18.18
C MET A 1 -71.79 -29.09 -18.79
N SER A 2 -71.24 -29.82 -19.76
CA SER A 2 -69.90 -29.50 -20.34
C SER A 2 -69.82 -28.18 -21.09
N MET A 3 -70.88 -27.81 -21.89
CA MET A 3 -70.84 -26.55 -22.66
C MET A 3 -70.80 -25.31 -21.77
N PHE A 4 -71.56 -25.29 -20.67
CA PHE A 4 -71.56 -24.17 -19.72
C PHE A 4 -70.21 -24.04 -18.98
N SER A 5 -69.63 -25.20 -18.56
CA SER A 5 -68.35 -25.23 -17.91
C SER A 5 -67.22 -24.75 -18.85
N THR A 6 -67.24 -25.09 -20.12
CA THR A 6 -66.31 -24.64 -21.14
C THR A 6 -66.38 -23.09 -21.30
N GLY A 7 -67.61 -22.55 -21.37
CA GLY A 7 -67.80 -21.10 -21.49
C GLY A 7 -67.31 -20.32 -20.25
N VAL A 8 -67.65 -20.81 -19.06
CA VAL A 8 -67.20 -20.20 -17.79
C VAL A 8 -65.69 -20.30 -17.64
N SER A 9 -65.07 -21.42 -17.98
CA SER A 9 -63.62 -21.58 -17.93
C SER A 9 -62.88 -20.62 -18.87
N ALA A 10 -63.40 -20.44 -20.10
CA ALA A 10 -62.89 -19.49 -21.07
C ALA A 10 -63.01 -18.06 -20.60
N LEU A 11 -64.16 -17.71 -19.98
CA LEU A 11 -64.41 -16.37 -19.43
C LEU A 11 -63.47 -16.04 -18.27
N ASN A 12 -63.26 -16.99 -17.33
CA ASN A 12 -62.34 -16.86 -16.22
C ASN A 12 -60.88 -16.72 -16.72
N ALA A 13 -60.45 -17.49 -17.70
CA ALA A 13 -59.13 -17.41 -18.29
C ALA A 13 -58.89 -16.08 -18.96
N ALA A 14 -59.85 -15.57 -19.72
CA ALA A 14 -59.79 -14.25 -20.35
C ALA A 14 -59.74 -13.14 -19.30
N GLN A 15 -60.53 -13.22 -18.22
CA GLN A 15 -60.52 -12.26 -17.13
C GLN A 15 -59.17 -12.20 -16.42
N GLN A 16 -58.59 -13.36 -16.12
CA GLN A 16 -57.23 -13.44 -15.52
C GLN A 16 -56.18 -12.87 -16.48
N GLY A 17 -56.28 -13.14 -17.78
CA GLY A 17 -55.43 -12.54 -18.80
C GLY A 17 -55.49 -11.03 -18.83
N ILE A 18 -56.72 -10.46 -18.78
CA ILE A 18 -56.93 -9.00 -18.71
C ILE A 18 -56.29 -8.43 -17.45
N ALA A 19 -56.50 -9.07 -16.27
CA ALA A 19 -55.94 -8.63 -15.00
C ALA A 19 -54.41 -8.68 -15.01
N THR A 20 -53.79 -9.77 -15.48
CA THR A 20 -52.32 -9.93 -15.56
C THR A 20 -51.70 -8.92 -16.53
N THR A 21 -52.33 -8.72 -17.72
CA THR A 21 -51.84 -7.73 -18.69
C THR A 21 -51.99 -6.30 -18.16
N GLY A 22 -53.08 -5.98 -17.46
CA GLY A 22 -53.26 -4.70 -16.78
C GLY A 22 -52.22 -4.48 -15.67
N HIS A 23 -51.88 -5.55 -14.93
CA HIS A 23 -50.82 -5.50 -13.91
C HIS A 23 -49.44 -5.26 -14.54
N ASN A 24 -49.10 -5.93 -15.64
CA ASN A 24 -47.86 -5.69 -16.40
C ASN A 24 -47.76 -4.24 -16.87
N ILE A 25 -48.83 -3.69 -17.47
CA ILE A 25 -48.87 -2.30 -17.96
C ILE A 25 -48.66 -1.31 -16.80
N ALA A 26 -49.33 -1.53 -15.65
CA ALA A 26 -49.21 -0.67 -14.49
C ALA A 26 -47.81 -0.64 -13.90
N ASN A 27 -47.07 -1.77 -13.98
CA ASN A 27 -45.73 -1.92 -13.39
C ASN A 27 -44.61 -1.85 -14.44
N ALA A 28 -44.87 -1.47 -15.69
CA ALA A 28 -43.86 -1.42 -16.75
C ALA A 28 -42.64 -0.55 -16.44
N SER A 29 -42.79 0.46 -15.55
CA SER A 29 -41.73 1.36 -15.12
C SER A 29 -41.26 1.05 -13.68
N THR A 30 -41.74 0.00 -13.04
CA THR A 30 -41.36 -0.37 -11.68
C THR A 30 -39.99 -1.11 -11.71
N PRO A 31 -38.93 -0.60 -11.05
CA PRO A 31 -37.63 -1.27 -11.04
C PRO A 31 -37.72 -2.68 -10.46
N GLY A 32 -37.11 -3.67 -11.14
CA GLY A 32 -37.10 -5.05 -10.69
C GLY A 32 -38.39 -5.83 -10.95
N TYR A 33 -39.35 -5.23 -11.67
CA TYR A 33 -40.60 -5.91 -12.08
C TYR A 33 -40.33 -6.82 -13.28
N HIS A 34 -40.76 -8.07 -13.20
CA HIS A 34 -40.71 -9.05 -14.27
C HIS A 34 -42.09 -9.28 -14.86
N ARG A 35 -42.15 -9.27 -16.19
CA ARG A 35 -43.42 -9.53 -16.94
C ARG A 35 -44.03 -10.84 -16.50
N GLN A 36 -45.33 -10.81 -16.16
CA GLN A 36 -46.09 -11.97 -15.75
C GLN A 36 -46.96 -12.47 -16.92
N GLN A 37 -47.12 -13.80 -17.00
CA GLN A 37 -47.91 -14.45 -18.01
C GLN A 37 -48.78 -15.57 -17.39
N ILE A 38 -50.05 -15.66 -17.82
CA ILE A 38 -50.89 -16.78 -17.42
C ILE A 38 -50.48 -18.06 -18.14
N LEU A 39 -50.30 -19.14 -17.39
CA LEU A 39 -50.09 -20.49 -17.94
C LEU A 39 -51.41 -21.22 -17.98
N GLN A 40 -51.83 -21.66 -19.18
CA GLN A 40 -53.09 -22.30 -19.40
C GLN A 40 -52.89 -23.73 -19.86
N THR A 41 -53.71 -24.66 -19.33
CA THR A 41 -53.73 -26.07 -19.71
C THR A 41 -55.16 -26.47 -20.04
N PRO A 42 -55.39 -27.42 -20.95
CA PRO A 42 -56.71 -28.02 -21.15
C PRO A 42 -57.25 -28.59 -19.85
N ALA A 43 -58.50 -28.32 -19.48
CA ALA A 43 -59.16 -28.98 -18.38
C ALA A 43 -59.32 -30.48 -18.68
N ILE A 44 -59.33 -31.32 -17.61
CA ILE A 44 -59.43 -32.78 -17.75
C ILE A 44 -60.68 -33.13 -18.57
N ALA A 45 -60.50 -33.87 -19.69
CA ALA A 45 -61.58 -34.27 -20.55
C ALA A 45 -62.50 -35.29 -19.83
N LEU A 46 -63.82 -35.10 -20.03
CA LEU A 46 -64.82 -36.03 -19.48
C LEU A 46 -65.00 -37.23 -20.43
N ASP A 47 -64.88 -38.42 -19.90
CA ASP A 47 -65.25 -39.64 -20.62
C ASP A 47 -66.79 -39.77 -20.68
N THR A 48 -67.35 -39.90 -21.87
CA THR A 48 -68.79 -39.98 -22.12
C THR A 48 -69.20 -41.40 -22.59
N GLY A 49 -68.26 -42.38 -22.55
CA GLY A 49 -68.50 -43.74 -23.06
C GLY A 49 -68.48 -43.86 -24.61
N SER A 50 -68.66 -42.73 -25.31
CA SER A 50 -68.51 -42.62 -26.77
C SER A 50 -67.31 -41.79 -27.21
N GLY A 51 -66.47 -41.36 -26.23
CA GLY A 51 -65.28 -40.55 -26.46
C GLY A 51 -65.08 -39.53 -25.37
N PHE A 52 -63.86 -38.92 -25.36
CA PHE A 52 -63.49 -37.84 -24.42
C PHE A 52 -63.96 -36.49 -24.93
N ILE A 53 -64.75 -35.76 -24.13
CA ILE A 53 -65.19 -34.38 -24.44
C ILE A 53 -64.36 -33.42 -23.59
N GLY A 54 -63.73 -32.43 -24.22
CA GLY A 54 -62.98 -31.38 -23.56
C GLY A 54 -63.86 -30.50 -22.65
N GLN A 55 -63.34 -30.16 -21.47
CA GLN A 55 -64.00 -29.35 -20.44
C GLN A 55 -63.60 -27.87 -20.44
N GLY A 56 -62.90 -27.42 -21.48
CA GLY A 56 -62.40 -26.03 -21.59
C GLY A 56 -60.96 -25.90 -21.17
N VAL A 57 -60.61 -24.73 -20.63
CA VAL A 57 -59.26 -24.34 -20.24
C VAL A 57 -59.19 -24.05 -18.74
N GLN A 58 -58.06 -24.40 -18.11
CA GLN A 58 -57.75 -24.04 -16.72
C GLN A 58 -56.49 -23.20 -16.71
N VAL A 59 -56.52 -22.05 -16.02
CA VAL A 59 -55.33 -21.30 -15.70
C VAL A 59 -54.65 -21.98 -14.52
N THR A 60 -53.47 -22.52 -14.74
CA THR A 60 -52.70 -23.28 -13.73
C THR A 60 -51.98 -22.36 -12.79
N THR A 61 -51.33 -21.30 -13.31
CA THR A 61 -50.61 -20.32 -12.54
C THR A 61 -50.36 -19.04 -13.37
N VAL A 62 -49.98 -17.96 -12.69
CA VAL A 62 -49.37 -16.77 -13.28
C VAL A 62 -47.87 -16.84 -12.99
N SER A 63 -47.05 -16.98 -14.01
CA SER A 63 -45.61 -17.11 -13.89
C SER A 63 -44.86 -15.88 -14.37
N ARG A 64 -43.73 -15.56 -13.74
CA ARG A 64 -42.78 -14.53 -14.19
C ARG A 64 -41.98 -15.05 -15.38
N GLN A 65 -41.67 -14.16 -16.32
CA GLN A 65 -40.74 -14.42 -17.41
C GLN A 65 -39.34 -13.99 -16.97
N ILE A 66 -38.50 -14.94 -16.56
CA ILE A 66 -37.15 -14.71 -16.07
C ILE A 66 -36.13 -15.65 -16.72
N SER A 67 -34.91 -15.21 -16.82
CA SER A 67 -33.76 -16.06 -17.15
C SER A 67 -32.79 -16.05 -15.99
N GLN A 68 -32.79 -17.10 -15.18
CA GLN A 68 -31.90 -17.24 -14.03
C GLN A 68 -30.41 -17.11 -14.41
N TYR A 69 -30.05 -17.51 -15.62
CA TYR A 69 -28.69 -17.33 -16.14
C TYR A 69 -28.33 -15.86 -16.31
N LEU A 70 -29.21 -15.07 -16.99
CA LEU A 70 -28.97 -13.63 -17.22
C LEU A 70 -29.03 -12.84 -15.92
N GLU A 71 -29.90 -13.20 -15.01
CA GLU A 71 -29.97 -12.59 -13.69
C GLU A 71 -28.68 -12.80 -12.89
N THR A 72 -28.16 -14.03 -12.84
CA THR A 72 -26.88 -14.33 -12.18
C THR A 72 -25.73 -13.56 -12.83
N GLN A 73 -25.70 -13.51 -14.16
CA GLN A 73 -24.70 -12.74 -14.89
C GLN A 73 -24.83 -11.25 -14.60
N LEU A 74 -26.03 -10.70 -14.54
CA LEU A 74 -26.28 -9.28 -14.22
C LEU A 74 -25.80 -8.94 -12.81
N LEU A 75 -26.11 -9.78 -11.82
CA LEU A 75 -25.61 -9.61 -10.45
C LEU A 75 -24.09 -9.60 -10.40
N GLN A 76 -23.42 -10.51 -11.12
CA GLN A 76 -21.95 -10.57 -11.15
C GLN A 76 -21.33 -9.31 -11.74
N VAL A 77 -21.82 -8.84 -12.90
CA VAL A 77 -21.26 -7.63 -13.52
C VAL A 77 -21.60 -6.36 -12.74
N GLN A 78 -22.76 -6.30 -12.07
CA GLN A 78 -23.14 -5.19 -11.19
C GLN A 78 -22.23 -5.09 -9.96
N ALA A 79 -21.93 -6.22 -9.29
CA ALA A 79 -21.01 -6.25 -8.16
C ALA A 79 -19.61 -5.79 -8.56
N GLN A 80 -19.12 -6.26 -9.71
CA GLN A 80 -17.80 -5.85 -10.22
C GLN A 80 -17.79 -4.37 -10.60
N SER A 81 -18.84 -3.88 -11.25
CA SER A 81 -19.00 -2.45 -11.59
C SER A 81 -19.02 -1.56 -10.34
N ALA A 82 -19.78 -1.97 -9.30
CA ALA A 82 -19.85 -1.25 -8.05
C ALA A 82 -18.47 -1.17 -7.36
N SER A 83 -17.70 -2.27 -7.35
CA SER A 83 -16.36 -2.32 -6.78
C SER A 83 -15.41 -1.38 -7.52
N VAL A 84 -15.35 -1.47 -8.86
CA VAL A 84 -14.45 -0.64 -9.67
C VAL A 84 -14.81 0.85 -9.55
N ASN A 85 -16.10 1.19 -9.57
CA ASN A 85 -16.55 2.58 -9.45
C ASN A 85 -16.26 3.14 -8.05
N SER A 86 -16.46 2.36 -6.99
CA SER A 86 -16.14 2.77 -5.62
C SER A 86 -14.65 3.03 -5.45
N TYR A 87 -13.81 2.14 -5.97
CA TYR A 87 -12.35 2.33 -5.99
C TYR A 87 -11.95 3.59 -6.78
N LEU A 88 -12.50 3.75 -7.98
CA LEU A 88 -12.23 4.90 -8.86
C LEU A 88 -12.56 6.23 -8.20
N GLN A 89 -13.68 6.31 -7.51
CA GLN A 89 -14.10 7.52 -6.79
C GLN A 89 -13.09 7.92 -5.70
N GLN A 90 -12.42 6.94 -5.08
CA GLN A 90 -11.45 7.22 -4.03
C GLN A 90 -10.06 7.58 -4.58
N ILE A 91 -9.62 6.98 -5.69
CA ILE A 91 -8.28 7.22 -6.24
C ILE A 91 -8.18 8.57 -6.95
N GLN A 92 -9.26 9.06 -7.58
CA GLN A 92 -9.24 10.33 -8.34
C GLN A 92 -8.83 11.56 -7.51
N PRO A 93 -9.37 11.80 -6.30
CA PRO A 93 -8.92 12.89 -5.45
C PRO A 93 -7.44 12.78 -5.07
N LEU A 94 -6.97 11.54 -4.85
CA LEU A 94 -5.59 11.25 -4.49
C LEU A 94 -4.62 11.53 -5.65
N ASP A 95 -4.95 11.06 -6.87
CA ASP A 95 -4.19 11.33 -8.09
C ASP A 95 -4.08 12.85 -8.36
N ASN A 96 -5.18 13.57 -8.21
CA ASN A 96 -5.18 15.03 -8.34
C ASN A 96 -4.30 15.73 -7.29
N ALA A 97 -4.33 15.26 -6.03
CA ALA A 97 -3.52 15.84 -4.95
C ALA A 97 -2.02 15.60 -5.14
N LEU A 98 -1.65 14.45 -5.69
CA LEU A 98 -0.26 14.12 -6.01
C LEU A 98 0.29 14.87 -7.23
N GLY A 99 -0.54 15.56 -8.00
CA GLY A 99 -0.14 16.30 -9.19
C GLY A 99 -0.46 15.58 -10.51
N GLY A 100 -1.50 14.73 -10.47
CA GLY A 100 -2.05 14.09 -11.65
C GLY A 100 -2.43 15.06 -12.76
N THR A 101 -2.79 14.54 -13.93
CA THR A 101 -2.92 15.19 -15.24
C THR A 101 -3.86 16.40 -15.37
N SER A 102 -4.37 16.92 -14.25
CA SER A 102 -5.16 18.15 -14.28
C SER A 102 -4.26 19.33 -14.60
N SER A 103 -4.18 19.62 -15.89
CA SER A 103 -3.64 20.85 -16.47
C SER A 103 -4.26 22.08 -15.79
N SER A 104 -3.73 22.48 -14.65
CA SER A 104 -4.08 23.76 -14.09
C SER A 104 -3.11 24.82 -14.61
N THR A 105 -3.65 25.79 -15.29
CA THR A 105 -3.04 27.00 -15.86
C THR A 105 -2.41 27.94 -14.81
N ASN A 106 -2.43 27.57 -13.53
CA ASN A 106 -1.81 28.29 -12.42
C ASN A 106 -0.68 27.45 -11.87
N GLY A 107 0.57 27.87 -12.04
CA GLY A 107 1.82 27.16 -11.72
C GLY A 107 1.71 26.28 -10.48
N ASN A 108 1.60 24.99 -10.68
CA ASN A 108 1.38 24.02 -9.61
C ASN A 108 2.61 23.92 -8.74
N PHE A 109 2.51 24.43 -7.54
CA PHE A 109 3.43 24.12 -6.46
C PHE A 109 3.11 22.70 -6.03
N ASN A 110 3.97 21.76 -6.35
CA ASN A 110 3.85 20.33 -5.97
C ASN A 110 5.15 19.88 -5.29
N LEU A 111 5.14 18.69 -4.72
CA LEU A 111 6.29 18.19 -3.98
C LEU A 111 7.57 18.13 -4.83
N SER A 112 7.51 17.80 -6.12
CA SER A 112 8.69 17.84 -7.00
C SER A 112 9.30 19.23 -7.08
N THR A 113 8.47 20.27 -7.32
CA THR A 113 8.93 21.65 -7.34
C THR A 113 9.43 22.14 -5.98
N ALA A 114 8.85 21.63 -4.89
CA ALA A 114 9.30 21.94 -3.53
C ALA A 114 10.67 21.32 -3.22
N ILE A 115 10.92 20.07 -3.63
CA ILE A 115 12.23 19.41 -3.53
C ILE A 115 13.28 20.16 -4.35
N GLN A 116 12.99 20.49 -5.61
CA GLN A 116 13.88 21.29 -6.47
C GLN A 116 14.18 22.66 -5.85
N GLY A 117 13.16 23.34 -5.32
CA GLY A 117 13.32 24.62 -4.63
C GLY A 117 14.21 24.52 -3.39
N PHE A 118 14.11 23.42 -2.65
CA PHE A 118 14.99 23.16 -1.51
C PHE A 118 16.45 23.00 -1.97
N PHE A 119 16.75 22.16 -2.97
CA PHE A 119 18.11 21.98 -3.46
C PHE A 119 18.67 23.19 -4.19
N ALA A 120 17.83 24.00 -4.83
CA ALA A 120 18.22 25.32 -5.33
C ALA A 120 18.65 26.23 -4.17
N GLY A 121 17.95 26.21 -3.04
CA GLY A 121 18.35 26.90 -1.81
C GLY A 121 19.67 26.39 -1.24
N VAL A 122 19.90 25.06 -1.24
CA VAL A 122 21.19 24.45 -0.85
C VAL A 122 22.32 24.96 -1.77
N SER A 123 22.10 24.95 -3.08
CA SER A 123 23.07 25.41 -4.07
C SER A 123 23.39 26.92 -3.90
N ALA A 124 22.38 27.74 -3.61
CA ALA A 124 22.57 29.16 -3.34
C ALA A 124 23.43 29.41 -2.07
N ALA A 125 23.14 28.65 -0.99
CA ALA A 125 23.94 28.71 0.24
C ALA A 125 25.36 28.17 0.04
N ALA A 126 25.56 27.15 -0.78
CA ALA A 126 26.88 26.61 -1.14
C ALA A 126 27.70 27.63 -1.98
N ASN A 127 27.04 28.29 -2.95
CA ASN A 127 27.72 29.29 -3.77
C ASN A 127 28.07 30.60 -3.00
N ASN A 128 27.32 30.89 -1.93
CA ASN A 128 27.51 32.09 -1.09
C ASN A 128 27.56 31.67 0.40
N PRO A 129 28.63 30.98 0.85
CA PRO A 129 28.67 30.32 2.16
C PRO A 129 28.51 31.27 3.36
N THR A 130 28.91 32.53 3.24
CA THR A 130 28.82 33.53 4.30
C THR A 130 27.60 34.46 4.22
N ASP A 131 26.84 34.38 3.12
CA ASP A 131 25.69 35.23 2.87
C ASP A 131 24.48 34.80 3.71
N VAL A 132 24.06 35.65 4.64
CA VAL A 132 22.94 35.39 5.53
C VAL A 132 21.60 35.25 4.77
N PRO A 133 21.27 36.12 3.77
CA PRO A 133 20.10 35.97 2.92
C PRO A 133 20.01 34.57 2.23
N SER A 134 21.10 34.10 1.61
CA SER A 134 21.13 32.77 0.94
C SER A 134 20.86 31.62 1.92
N ARG A 135 21.43 31.69 3.12
CA ARG A 135 21.19 30.72 4.21
C ARG A 135 19.77 30.79 4.73
N GLN A 136 19.19 31.99 4.86
CA GLN A 136 17.79 32.12 5.25
C GLN A 136 16.85 31.60 4.16
N SER A 137 17.19 31.84 2.89
CA SER A 137 16.43 31.27 1.75
C SER A 137 16.41 29.75 1.78
N LEU A 138 17.54 29.08 2.09
CA LEU A 138 17.61 27.66 2.27
C LEU A 138 16.65 27.15 3.38
N ILE A 139 16.64 27.81 4.54
CA ILE A 139 15.73 27.45 5.63
C ILE A 139 14.27 27.62 5.19
N SER A 140 13.97 28.72 4.48
CA SER A 140 12.61 28.98 3.99
C SER A 140 12.14 27.93 2.97
N SER A 141 13.00 27.54 2.03
CA SER A 141 12.68 26.48 1.05
C SER A 141 12.58 25.11 1.70
N ALA A 142 13.39 24.82 2.73
CA ALA A 142 13.27 23.60 3.52
C ALA A 142 11.90 23.51 4.24
N ASN A 143 11.47 24.63 4.87
CA ASN A 143 10.15 24.68 5.51
C ASN A 143 9.01 24.55 4.49
N ALA A 144 9.13 25.14 3.30
CA ALA A 144 8.15 25.00 2.23
C ALA A 144 8.03 23.53 1.77
N MET A 145 9.16 22.86 1.56
CA MET A 145 9.19 21.43 1.23
C MET A 145 8.57 20.55 2.33
N VAL A 146 8.92 20.81 3.59
CA VAL A 146 8.31 20.10 4.75
C VAL A 146 6.81 20.30 4.79
N THR A 147 6.33 21.55 4.58
CA THR A 147 4.89 21.86 4.54
C THR A 147 4.19 21.07 3.45
N GLU A 148 4.80 20.88 2.29
CA GLU A 148 4.21 20.12 1.20
C GLU A 148 4.10 18.62 1.54
N PHE A 149 5.14 18.02 2.15
CA PHE A 149 5.06 16.65 2.69
C PHE A 149 3.92 16.51 3.70
N GLN A 150 3.78 17.45 4.62
CA GLN A 150 2.72 17.44 5.64
C GLN A 150 1.33 17.62 5.02
N THR A 151 1.20 18.47 4.00
CA THR A 151 -0.06 18.70 3.27
C THR A 151 -0.51 17.44 2.56
N LEU A 152 0.39 16.78 1.83
CA LEU A 152 0.09 15.50 1.18
C LEU A 152 -0.27 14.43 2.21
N ASN A 153 0.49 14.32 3.31
CA ASN A 153 0.15 13.38 4.39
C ASN A 153 -1.24 13.66 4.97
N THR A 154 -1.62 14.93 5.15
CA THR A 154 -2.96 15.31 5.63
C THR A 154 -4.03 14.88 4.64
N THR A 155 -3.78 15.02 3.33
CA THR A 155 -4.71 14.53 2.28
C THR A 155 -4.89 13.02 2.34
N PHE A 156 -3.81 12.25 2.54
CA PHE A 156 -3.89 10.80 2.74
C PHE A 156 -4.71 10.44 3.99
N GLN A 157 -4.51 11.15 5.10
CA GLN A 157 -5.27 10.94 6.33
C GLN A 157 -6.76 11.25 6.14
N GLN A 158 -7.10 12.33 5.43
CA GLN A 158 -8.48 12.67 5.09
C GLN A 158 -9.12 11.61 4.21
N ALA A 159 -8.40 11.09 3.19
CA ALA A 159 -8.86 9.98 2.36
C ALA A 159 -9.14 8.72 3.21
N ARG A 160 -8.27 8.39 4.16
CA ARG A 160 -8.44 7.26 5.09
C ARG A 160 -9.70 7.42 5.95
N VAL A 161 -9.92 8.59 6.53
CA VAL A 161 -11.13 8.88 7.32
C VAL A 161 -12.38 8.75 6.44
N GLY A 162 -12.34 9.26 5.21
CA GLY A 162 -13.43 9.14 4.25
C GLY A 162 -13.75 7.69 3.89
N VAL A 163 -12.72 6.89 3.62
CA VAL A 163 -12.87 5.45 3.33
C VAL A 163 -13.43 4.70 4.53
N ASN A 164 -12.92 4.95 5.74
CA ASN A 164 -13.42 4.32 6.96
C ASN A 164 -14.91 4.63 7.19
N THR A 165 -15.34 5.87 6.95
CA THR A 165 -16.76 6.26 7.05
C THR A 165 -17.60 5.50 6.02
N GLN A 166 -17.14 5.42 4.76
CA GLN A 166 -17.87 4.70 3.72
C GLN A 166 -17.92 3.18 3.98
N ILE A 167 -16.89 2.59 4.58
CA ILE A 167 -16.89 1.19 5.03
C ILE A 167 -17.99 0.99 6.10
N GLN A 168 -18.11 1.90 7.08
CA GLN A 168 -19.17 1.84 8.11
C GLN A 168 -20.56 1.95 7.50
N ASP A 169 -20.76 2.87 6.57
CA ASP A 169 -22.02 3.08 5.87
C ASP A 169 -22.40 1.83 5.04
N SER A 170 -21.45 1.27 4.29
CA SER A 170 -21.66 0.03 3.51
C SER A 170 -22.03 -1.14 4.41
N VAL A 171 -21.34 -1.33 5.53
CA VAL A 171 -21.66 -2.39 6.51
C VAL A 171 -23.06 -2.20 7.09
N SER A 172 -23.45 -0.97 7.41
CA SER A 172 -24.79 -0.64 7.89
C SER A 172 -25.86 -0.96 6.84
N GLN A 173 -25.64 -0.61 5.58
CA GLN A 173 -26.57 -0.91 4.48
C GLN A 173 -26.67 -2.42 4.22
N ILE A 174 -25.53 -3.15 4.23
CA ILE A 174 -25.52 -4.62 4.10
C ILE A 174 -26.39 -5.26 5.17
N ASN A 175 -26.24 -4.86 6.45
CA ASN A 175 -27.05 -5.38 7.54
C ASN A 175 -28.53 -5.06 7.37
N SER A 176 -28.87 -3.85 6.90
CA SER A 176 -30.24 -3.45 6.63
C SER A 176 -30.86 -4.31 5.54
N TYR A 177 -30.19 -4.48 4.39
CA TYR A 177 -30.68 -5.31 3.30
C TYR A 177 -30.77 -6.78 3.68
N ALA A 178 -29.81 -7.32 4.43
CA ALA A 178 -29.85 -8.70 4.93
C ALA A 178 -31.08 -8.94 5.83
N THR A 179 -31.38 -7.99 6.72
CA THR A 179 -32.56 -8.05 7.59
C THR A 179 -33.86 -7.96 6.79
N GLN A 180 -33.94 -7.03 5.84
CA GLN A 180 -35.12 -6.91 4.95
C GLN A 180 -35.35 -8.18 4.14
N LEU A 181 -34.26 -8.78 3.63
CA LEU A 181 -34.33 -9.99 2.84
C LEU A 181 -34.80 -11.21 3.68
N ALA A 182 -34.33 -11.32 4.94
CA ALA A 182 -34.80 -12.36 5.87
C ALA A 182 -36.29 -12.20 6.19
N ASN A 183 -36.77 -10.96 6.40
CA ASN A 183 -38.20 -10.67 6.60
C ASN A 183 -39.03 -10.98 5.37
N LEU A 184 -38.52 -10.68 4.17
CA LEU A 184 -39.19 -10.96 2.92
C LEU A 184 -39.27 -12.47 2.62
N ASN A 185 -38.21 -13.22 2.93
CA ASN A 185 -38.25 -14.68 2.89
C ASN A 185 -39.39 -15.24 3.77
N GLN A 186 -39.58 -14.69 4.98
CA GLN A 186 -40.70 -15.10 5.87
C GLN A 186 -42.07 -14.81 5.22
N GLN A 187 -42.22 -13.64 4.59
CA GLN A 187 -43.47 -13.28 3.87
C GLN A 187 -43.72 -14.22 2.70
N ILE A 188 -42.67 -14.60 1.96
CA ILE A 188 -42.77 -15.55 0.84
C ILE A 188 -43.26 -16.92 1.34
N ILE A 189 -42.68 -17.44 2.44
CA ILE A 189 -43.12 -18.71 3.05
C ILE A 189 -44.62 -18.63 3.43
N LEU A 190 -45.04 -17.59 4.10
CA LEU A 190 -46.42 -17.41 4.54
C LEU A 190 -47.37 -17.28 3.34
N ALA A 191 -47.02 -16.55 2.30
CA ALA A 191 -47.79 -16.41 1.09
C ALA A 191 -47.94 -17.74 0.34
N GLN A 192 -46.85 -18.50 0.24
CA GLN A 192 -46.87 -19.84 -0.38
C GLN A 192 -47.68 -20.87 0.42
N ALA A 193 -47.60 -20.83 1.74
CA ALA A 193 -48.36 -21.75 2.61
C ALA A 193 -49.87 -21.51 2.53
N GLY A 194 -50.30 -20.28 2.23
CA GLY A 194 -51.72 -19.90 2.03
C GLY A 194 -52.24 -20.07 0.61
N ALA A 195 -51.37 -20.39 -0.37
CA ALA A 195 -51.72 -20.47 -1.77
C ALA A 195 -51.95 -21.94 -2.21
N PRO A 196 -52.76 -22.18 -3.25
CA PRO A 196 -52.83 -23.49 -3.88
C PRO A 196 -51.50 -23.96 -4.42
N PRO A 197 -51.22 -25.30 -4.48
CA PRO A 197 -49.97 -25.85 -4.96
C PRO A 197 -49.59 -25.28 -6.37
N GLY A 198 -48.37 -24.84 -6.53
CA GLY A 198 -47.83 -24.30 -7.79
C GLY A 198 -48.12 -22.82 -8.02
N GLN A 199 -48.80 -22.13 -7.12
CA GLN A 199 -48.93 -20.66 -7.16
C GLN A 199 -47.80 -20.00 -6.33
N VAL A 200 -47.15 -18.99 -6.93
CA VAL A 200 -46.01 -18.28 -6.31
C VAL A 200 -46.35 -16.78 -6.17
N PRO A 201 -45.89 -16.13 -5.11
CA PRO A 201 -46.13 -14.71 -4.86
C PRO A 201 -45.16 -13.84 -5.70
N ASN A 202 -45.46 -13.67 -7.01
CA ASN A 202 -44.56 -13.05 -7.97
C ASN A 202 -43.98 -11.70 -7.53
N ASP A 203 -44.80 -10.82 -6.99
CA ASP A 203 -44.41 -9.47 -6.58
C ASP A 203 -43.43 -9.49 -5.40
N LEU A 204 -43.59 -10.45 -4.46
CA LEU A 204 -42.62 -10.63 -3.37
C LEU A 204 -41.29 -11.21 -3.86
N LEU A 205 -41.33 -12.06 -4.91
CA LEU A 205 -40.14 -12.56 -5.55
C LEU A 205 -39.38 -11.46 -6.30
N ASP A 206 -40.09 -10.55 -6.99
CA ASP A 206 -39.49 -9.36 -7.63
C ASP A 206 -38.82 -8.45 -6.62
N GLN A 207 -39.48 -8.17 -5.48
CA GLN A 207 -38.92 -7.40 -4.37
C GLN A 207 -37.68 -8.08 -3.79
N ARG A 208 -37.66 -9.42 -3.67
CA ARG A 208 -36.51 -10.18 -3.20
C ARG A 208 -35.32 -10.03 -4.14
N GLU A 209 -35.53 -10.16 -5.43
CA GLU A 209 -34.49 -10.02 -6.44
C GLU A 209 -33.93 -8.60 -6.47
N GLN A 210 -34.79 -7.59 -6.34
CA GLN A 210 -34.38 -6.19 -6.22
C GLN A 210 -33.52 -5.94 -4.97
N LEU A 211 -33.92 -6.47 -3.78
CA LEU A 211 -33.12 -6.38 -2.56
C LEU A 211 -31.80 -7.14 -2.67
N THR A 212 -31.82 -8.30 -3.31
CA THR A 212 -30.60 -9.07 -3.58
C THR A 212 -29.63 -8.30 -4.47
N SER A 213 -30.12 -7.63 -5.51
CA SER A 213 -29.31 -6.77 -6.37
C SER A 213 -28.71 -5.58 -5.60
N GLN A 214 -29.49 -4.91 -4.74
CA GLN A 214 -29.00 -3.81 -3.89
C GLN A 214 -27.93 -4.30 -2.89
N LEU A 215 -28.14 -5.44 -2.26
CA LEU A 215 -27.17 -6.06 -1.38
C LEU A 215 -25.88 -6.44 -2.13
N ASN A 216 -26.02 -7.01 -3.33
CA ASN A 216 -24.91 -7.39 -4.18
C ASN A 216 -24.07 -6.22 -4.67
N GLN A 217 -24.68 -5.04 -4.84
CA GLN A 217 -23.93 -3.80 -5.14
C GLN A 217 -23.14 -3.27 -3.93
N GLN A 218 -23.55 -3.61 -2.70
CA GLN A 218 -22.78 -3.26 -1.50
C GLN A 218 -21.63 -4.25 -1.25
N VAL A 219 -21.91 -5.55 -1.43
CA VAL A 219 -20.92 -6.63 -1.26
C VAL A 219 -21.26 -7.76 -2.24
N GLY A 220 -20.30 -8.21 -3.02
CA GLY A 220 -20.52 -9.28 -3.99
C GLY A 220 -21.11 -10.52 -3.33
N THR A 221 -22.32 -10.93 -3.78
CA THR A 221 -23.07 -12.02 -3.15
C THR A 221 -23.31 -13.18 -4.10
N SER A 222 -23.52 -14.36 -3.55
CA SER A 222 -24.08 -15.53 -4.24
C SER A 222 -25.37 -15.94 -3.53
N THR A 223 -26.41 -16.24 -4.34
CA THR A 223 -27.75 -16.58 -3.83
C THR A 223 -28.12 -17.99 -4.21
N VAL A 224 -28.62 -18.76 -3.26
CA VAL A 224 -29.15 -20.11 -3.46
C VAL A 224 -30.61 -20.15 -3.03
N ILE A 225 -31.49 -20.53 -3.96
CA ILE A 225 -32.92 -20.71 -3.66
C ILE A 225 -33.11 -22.09 -3.05
N GLN A 226 -33.70 -22.14 -1.86
CA GLN A 226 -34.01 -23.36 -1.13
C GLN A 226 -35.32 -23.99 -1.62
N SER A 227 -35.54 -25.25 -1.27
CA SER A 227 -36.76 -25.99 -1.67
C SER A 227 -38.05 -25.40 -1.06
N ASP A 228 -37.95 -24.65 0.03
CA ASP A 228 -39.06 -23.95 0.67
C ASP A 228 -39.35 -22.56 0.05
N GLY A 229 -38.66 -22.22 -1.02
CA GLY A 229 -38.79 -20.94 -1.72
C GLY A 229 -38.01 -19.78 -1.13
N THR A 230 -37.28 -19.96 -0.02
CA THR A 230 -36.41 -18.93 0.56
C THR A 230 -35.12 -18.78 -0.21
N ALA A 231 -34.54 -17.59 -0.13
CA ALA A 231 -33.20 -17.32 -0.66
C ALA A 231 -32.19 -17.31 0.48
N SER A 232 -31.16 -18.15 0.40
CA SER A 232 -29.97 -18.04 1.23
C SER A 232 -28.91 -17.26 0.49
N VAL A 233 -28.31 -16.27 1.17
CA VAL A 233 -27.35 -15.35 0.58
C VAL A 233 -26.02 -15.46 1.30
N PHE A 234 -24.97 -15.60 0.48
CA PHE A 234 -23.58 -15.74 0.93
C PHE A 234 -22.74 -14.64 0.29
N PHE A 235 -21.63 -14.27 0.94
CA PHE A 235 -20.67 -13.32 0.41
C PHE A 235 -19.23 -13.79 0.65
N GLY A 236 -18.27 -13.13 0.02
CA GLY A 236 -16.85 -13.42 0.20
C GLY A 236 -16.50 -14.88 -0.12
N SER A 237 -15.82 -15.56 0.78
CA SER A 237 -15.45 -16.96 0.65
C SER A 237 -16.52 -17.95 1.14
N GLY A 238 -17.79 -17.54 1.18
CA GLY A 238 -18.92 -18.38 1.58
C GLY A 238 -19.53 -18.05 2.94
N GLN A 239 -19.23 -16.89 3.49
CA GLN A 239 -19.87 -16.43 4.73
C GLN A 239 -21.34 -16.14 4.49
N THR A 240 -22.17 -16.56 5.42
CA THR A 240 -23.62 -16.44 5.30
C THR A 240 -24.10 -15.07 5.75
N LEU A 241 -24.87 -14.36 4.90
CA LEU A 241 -25.59 -13.15 5.30
C LEU A 241 -27.06 -13.45 5.66
N VAL A 242 -27.70 -14.34 4.92
CA VAL A 242 -29.10 -14.72 5.17
C VAL A 242 -29.28 -16.24 4.96
N ILE A 243 -29.95 -16.89 5.90
CA ILE A 243 -30.46 -18.27 5.75
C ILE A 243 -31.91 -18.30 6.20
N GLY A 244 -32.81 -18.65 5.28
CA GLY A 244 -34.24 -18.66 5.56
C GLY A 244 -34.70 -17.28 6.04
N ASN A 245 -35.26 -17.21 7.24
CA ASN A 245 -35.70 -15.97 7.87
C ASN A 245 -34.69 -15.36 8.89
N GLN A 246 -33.46 -15.85 8.89
CA GLN A 246 -32.40 -15.35 9.77
C GLN A 246 -31.37 -14.53 8.98
N ALA A 247 -31.06 -13.31 9.49
CA ALA A 247 -29.96 -12.49 9.01
C ALA A 247 -28.78 -12.56 9.98
N PHE A 248 -27.57 -12.57 9.42
CA PHE A 248 -26.30 -12.47 10.14
C PHE A 248 -25.72 -11.07 9.87
N SER A 249 -25.09 -10.49 10.86
CA SER A 249 -24.61 -9.11 10.77
C SER A 249 -23.09 -9.03 10.64
N LEU A 250 -22.66 -7.97 9.96
CA LEU A 250 -21.28 -7.49 9.95
C LEU A 250 -21.13 -6.35 10.96
N GLN A 251 -19.94 -6.17 11.48
CA GLN A 251 -19.59 -5.06 12.35
C GLN A 251 -18.21 -4.52 11.99
N THR A 252 -18.06 -3.21 11.93
CA THR A 252 -16.74 -2.59 11.85
C THR A 252 -16.12 -2.51 13.24
N ALA A 253 -14.83 -2.74 13.33
CA ALA A 253 -14.04 -2.52 14.53
C ALA A 253 -12.71 -1.91 14.15
N VAL A 254 -12.11 -1.17 15.07
CA VAL A 254 -10.73 -0.69 14.89
C VAL A 254 -9.80 -1.89 14.87
N ASP A 255 -8.84 -1.90 13.94
CA ASP A 255 -7.81 -2.94 13.87
C ASP A 255 -7.01 -2.98 15.17
N ALA A 256 -6.60 -4.18 15.57
CA ALA A 256 -5.97 -4.39 16.86
C ALA A 256 -4.54 -3.80 16.94
N THR A 257 -3.90 -3.59 15.80
CA THR A 257 -2.52 -3.09 15.68
C THR A 257 -2.43 -1.76 14.93
N ASP A 258 -3.48 -1.38 14.17
CA ASP A 258 -3.55 -0.08 13.46
C ASP A 258 -4.83 0.69 13.84
N PRO A 259 -4.77 1.60 14.83
CA PRO A 259 -5.94 2.38 15.27
C PRO A 259 -6.57 3.27 14.20
N GLN A 260 -5.89 3.49 13.08
CA GLN A 260 -6.39 4.32 11.98
C GLN A 260 -7.16 3.50 10.93
N THR A 261 -7.16 2.18 11.05
CA THR A 261 -7.77 1.25 10.10
C THR A 261 -8.99 0.59 10.73
N LEU A 262 -10.06 0.40 9.93
CA LEU A 262 -11.23 -0.35 10.33
C LEU A 262 -11.25 -1.73 9.67
N ASP A 263 -11.42 -2.75 10.49
CA ASP A 263 -11.70 -4.11 10.07
C ASP A 263 -13.18 -4.37 9.96
N VAL A 264 -13.55 -5.30 9.08
CA VAL A 264 -14.90 -5.83 8.98
C VAL A 264 -14.93 -7.20 9.67
N ASN A 265 -15.78 -7.32 10.71
CA ASN A 265 -15.97 -8.53 11.47
C ASN A 265 -17.32 -9.18 11.14
N TYR A 266 -17.33 -10.48 11.03
CA TYR A 266 -18.54 -11.30 10.96
C TYR A 266 -18.98 -11.68 12.37
N ILE A 267 -20.25 -11.47 12.69
CA ILE A 267 -20.80 -11.74 14.02
C ILE A 267 -21.45 -13.13 14.04
N LEU A 268 -20.83 -14.04 14.78
CA LEU A 268 -21.33 -15.39 15.00
C LEU A 268 -21.74 -15.57 16.48
N GLY A 269 -23.02 -15.36 16.77
CA GLY A 269 -23.49 -15.29 18.15
C GLY A 269 -22.85 -14.11 18.89
N ASN A 270 -22.04 -14.40 19.91
CA ASN A 270 -21.29 -13.38 20.66
C ASN A 270 -19.83 -13.23 20.21
N THR A 271 -19.41 -13.99 19.21
CA THR A 271 -18.03 -13.99 18.72
C THR A 271 -17.89 -13.08 17.51
N LYS A 272 -16.88 -12.22 17.52
CA LYS A 272 -16.47 -11.41 16.37
C LYS A 272 -15.35 -12.14 15.64
N VAL A 273 -15.56 -12.45 14.37
CA VAL A 273 -14.59 -13.12 13.52
C VAL A 273 -14.11 -12.12 12.46
N PRO A 274 -12.82 -11.70 12.48
CA PRO A 274 -12.31 -10.78 11.47
C PRO A 274 -12.38 -11.41 10.08
N ILE A 275 -12.87 -10.63 9.11
CA ILE A 275 -12.83 -11.02 7.70
C ILE A 275 -11.70 -10.24 7.06
N GLY A 276 -10.66 -10.94 6.62
CA GLY A 276 -9.59 -10.30 5.87
C GLY A 276 -10.14 -9.61 4.61
N ALA A 277 -9.63 -8.42 4.30
CA ALA A 277 -10.10 -7.61 3.17
C ALA A 277 -10.08 -8.40 1.83
N ASN A 278 -9.12 -9.29 1.64
CA ASN A 278 -9.01 -10.15 0.46
C ASN A 278 -10.17 -11.16 0.33
N ASN A 279 -10.93 -11.41 1.38
CA ASN A 279 -12.10 -12.30 1.36
C ASN A 279 -13.40 -11.56 1.01
N ILE A 280 -13.36 -10.22 0.91
CA ILE A 280 -14.50 -9.40 0.52
C ILE A 280 -14.23 -8.88 -0.89
N THR A 281 -14.79 -9.58 -1.87
CA THR A 281 -14.61 -9.24 -3.29
C THR A 281 -15.92 -8.79 -3.90
N GLY A 282 -15.86 -7.78 -4.80
CA GLY A 282 -17.05 -7.22 -5.42
C GLY A 282 -17.86 -6.29 -4.50
N GLY A 283 -18.78 -5.54 -5.09
CA GLY A 283 -19.55 -4.50 -4.40
C GLY A 283 -18.71 -3.29 -3.96
N SER A 284 -19.38 -2.26 -3.49
CA SER A 284 -18.73 -1.01 -3.05
C SER A 284 -17.74 -1.27 -1.91
N LEU A 285 -18.11 -2.13 -0.94
CA LEU A 285 -17.23 -2.48 0.18
C LEU A 285 -15.93 -3.12 -0.29
N GLY A 286 -15.98 -4.04 -1.25
CA GLY A 286 -14.77 -4.65 -1.83
C GLY A 286 -13.88 -3.61 -2.53
N GLY A 287 -14.49 -2.64 -3.23
CA GLY A 287 -13.75 -1.55 -3.86
C GLY A 287 -13.08 -0.60 -2.87
N LEU A 288 -13.73 -0.26 -1.75
CA LEU A 288 -13.18 0.57 -0.68
C LEU A 288 -11.99 -0.11 0.01
N LEU A 289 -12.12 -1.39 0.35
CA LEU A 289 -11.05 -2.17 0.96
C LEU A 289 -9.86 -2.32 0.01
N ALA A 290 -10.12 -2.62 -1.27
CA ALA A 290 -9.08 -2.71 -2.29
C ALA A 290 -8.36 -1.36 -2.50
N PHE A 291 -9.07 -0.23 -2.51
CA PHE A 291 -8.44 1.10 -2.57
C PHE A 291 -7.51 1.34 -1.39
N ARG A 292 -7.98 1.05 -0.15
CA ARG A 292 -7.18 1.21 1.06
C ARG A 292 -5.88 0.40 0.96
N ASP A 293 -6.01 -0.91 0.74
CA ASP A 293 -4.89 -1.84 0.88
C ASP A 293 -3.93 -1.81 -0.34
N GLN A 294 -4.45 -1.52 -1.55
CA GLN A 294 -3.64 -1.57 -2.78
C GLN A 294 -3.13 -0.20 -3.25
N THR A 295 -3.74 0.91 -2.77
CA THR A 295 -3.34 2.24 -3.21
C THR A 295 -3.05 3.18 -2.06
N LEU A 296 -3.97 3.36 -1.11
CA LEU A 296 -3.85 4.39 -0.08
C LEU A 296 -2.65 4.12 0.84
N ASP A 297 -2.58 2.91 1.42
CA ASP A 297 -1.52 2.52 2.35
C ASP A 297 -0.15 2.46 1.67
N PRO A 298 0.02 1.79 0.50
CA PRO A 298 1.28 1.81 -0.23
C PRO A 298 1.73 3.20 -0.67
N ALA A 299 0.81 4.05 -1.11
CA ALA A 299 1.13 5.40 -1.54
C ALA A 299 1.58 6.29 -0.37
N GLN A 300 0.92 6.21 0.78
CA GLN A 300 1.30 6.91 2.00
C GLN A 300 2.68 6.46 2.49
N SER A 301 2.93 5.15 2.49
CA SER A 301 4.24 4.58 2.85
C SER A 301 5.34 4.99 1.86
N ALA A 302 5.03 5.07 0.56
CA ALA A 302 5.97 5.56 -0.45
C ALA A 302 6.32 7.04 -0.26
N LEU A 303 5.33 7.89 0.03
CA LEU A 303 5.57 9.30 0.37
C LEU A 303 6.47 9.44 1.60
N GLY A 304 6.19 8.69 2.65
CA GLY A 304 7.00 8.70 3.87
C GLY A 304 8.41 8.16 3.66
N ARG A 305 8.58 7.15 2.78
CA ARG A 305 9.91 6.68 2.40
C ARG A 305 10.73 7.76 1.71
N VAL A 306 10.12 8.57 0.84
CA VAL A 306 10.81 9.72 0.20
C VAL A 306 11.22 10.74 1.27
N ALA A 307 10.31 11.08 2.20
CA ALA A 307 10.58 12.02 3.28
C ALA A 307 11.74 11.55 4.18
N LEU A 308 11.72 10.29 4.64
CA LEU A 308 12.77 9.70 5.46
C LEU A 308 14.10 9.59 4.72
N GLY A 309 14.06 9.15 3.46
CA GLY A 309 15.25 8.99 2.63
C GLY A 309 15.96 10.31 2.41
N LEU A 310 15.20 11.36 2.02
CA LEU A 310 15.73 12.70 1.84
C LEU A 310 16.30 13.28 3.15
N ALA A 311 15.51 13.24 4.21
CA ALA A 311 15.91 13.84 5.49
C ALA A 311 17.12 13.12 6.11
N SER A 312 17.15 11.78 6.07
CA SER A 312 18.26 11.00 6.60
C SER A 312 19.53 11.18 5.77
N ALA A 313 19.44 11.13 4.43
CA ALA A 313 20.62 11.37 3.58
C ALA A 313 21.16 12.78 3.72
N PHE A 314 20.27 13.79 3.81
CA PHE A 314 20.69 15.17 4.03
C PHE A 314 21.33 15.37 5.41
N ASN A 315 20.73 14.82 6.47
CA ASN A 315 21.29 14.88 7.83
C ASN A 315 22.69 14.25 7.88
N THR A 316 22.83 13.04 7.32
CA THR A 316 24.13 12.35 7.28
C THR A 316 25.20 13.20 6.63
N GLN A 317 24.91 13.83 5.50
CA GLN A 317 25.88 14.72 4.84
C GLN A 317 26.09 16.03 5.59
N HIS A 318 25.01 16.62 6.17
CA HIS A 318 25.10 17.88 6.91
C HIS A 318 25.96 17.75 8.19
N GLU A 319 25.83 16.62 8.88
CA GLU A 319 26.65 16.30 10.08
C GLU A 319 28.13 16.08 9.77
N LEU A 320 28.46 15.73 8.52
CA LEU A 320 29.85 15.66 8.04
C LEU A 320 30.47 17.04 7.74
N GLY A 321 29.68 18.10 7.81
CA GLY A 321 30.12 19.46 7.54
C GLY A 321 30.47 20.24 8.79
N GLN A 322 30.81 21.52 8.56
CA GLN A 322 31.12 22.49 9.60
C GLN A 322 30.32 23.78 9.36
N ASP A 323 29.78 24.36 10.44
CA ASP A 323 29.06 25.63 10.42
C ASP A 323 30.02 26.83 10.34
N ILE A 324 29.46 28.06 10.21
CA ILE A 324 30.29 29.29 10.12
C ILE A 324 31.04 29.64 11.43
N LYS A 325 30.69 28.99 12.54
CA LYS A 325 31.35 29.19 13.85
C LYS A 325 32.43 28.12 14.10
N GLY A 326 32.62 27.19 13.19
CA GLY A 326 33.58 26.09 13.33
C GLY A 326 33.05 24.87 14.07
N ASN A 327 31.76 24.79 14.39
CA ASN A 327 31.17 23.62 15.01
C ASN A 327 30.79 22.56 13.95
N ALA A 328 30.81 21.31 14.31
CA ALA A 328 30.28 20.23 13.48
C ALA A 328 28.79 20.47 13.18
N GLY A 329 28.34 20.08 11.99
CA GLY A 329 26.95 20.11 11.63
C GLY A 329 26.11 19.19 12.52
N GLY A 330 24.87 19.58 12.81
CA GLY A 330 23.89 18.74 13.49
C GLY A 330 22.83 18.24 12.52
N GLN A 331 21.81 17.61 13.04
CA GLN A 331 20.65 17.23 12.21
C GLN A 331 19.97 18.49 11.65
N PHE A 332 19.78 18.50 10.34
CA PHE A 332 19.06 19.58 9.66
C PHE A 332 17.54 19.34 9.70
N PHE A 333 17.13 18.11 9.51
CA PHE A 333 15.74 17.67 9.65
C PHE A 333 15.57 16.84 10.93
N ASN A 334 14.47 17.05 11.63
CA ASN A 334 14.06 16.21 12.73
C ASN A 334 13.21 15.05 12.18
N ILE A 335 13.62 13.83 12.48
CA ILE A 335 12.95 12.58 12.12
C ILE A 335 12.65 11.85 13.42
N PRO A 336 11.43 11.95 13.98
CA PRO A 336 11.08 11.19 15.16
C PRO A 336 11.11 9.68 14.87
N PRO A 337 11.58 8.85 15.81
CA PRO A 337 11.50 7.40 15.66
C PRO A 337 10.04 6.96 15.57
N ALA A 338 9.76 6.02 14.67
CA ALA A 338 8.44 5.41 14.62
C ALA A 338 8.29 4.40 15.78
N VAL A 339 7.14 4.45 16.45
CA VAL A 339 6.80 3.52 17.53
C VAL A 339 5.91 2.43 16.96
N ALA A 340 6.28 1.17 17.20
CA ALA A 340 5.44 0.04 16.83
C ALA A 340 4.18 0.02 17.72
N GLN A 341 3.02 -0.08 17.10
CA GLN A 341 1.75 -0.18 17.79
C GLN A 341 1.57 -1.59 18.37
N GLY A 342 1.31 -1.68 19.66
CA GLY A 342 0.99 -2.95 20.31
C GLY A 342 -0.44 -3.38 20.00
N ASN A 343 -0.63 -4.69 19.81
CA ASN A 343 -1.97 -5.26 19.70
C ASN A 343 -2.77 -4.97 20.98
N THR A 344 -4.04 -4.63 20.83
CA THR A 344 -4.93 -4.32 21.96
C THR A 344 -5.12 -5.50 22.93
N ALA A 345 -4.79 -6.72 22.52
CA ALA A 345 -4.83 -7.93 23.35
C ALA A 345 -3.49 -8.20 24.07
N ASN A 346 -2.44 -7.40 23.86
CA ASN A 346 -1.17 -7.57 24.52
C ASN A 346 -1.30 -7.46 26.05
N VAL A 347 -0.57 -8.31 26.76
CA VAL A 347 -0.51 -8.33 28.23
C VAL A 347 0.73 -7.59 28.71
N GLY A 348 1.84 -7.64 27.96
CA GLY A 348 3.04 -6.92 28.26
C GLY A 348 2.94 -5.42 27.96
N ASN A 349 3.95 -4.68 28.39
CA ASN A 349 4.05 -3.23 28.21
C ASN A 349 5.28 -2.80 27.38
N ALA A 350 5.77 -3.68 26.53
CA ALA A 350 6.92 -3.41 25.68
C ALA A 350 6.64 -2.25 24.71
N THR A 351 7.60 -1.34 24.58
CA THR A 351 7.61 -0.29 23.56
C THR A 351 8.77 -0.54 22.62
N ILE A 352 8.47 -0.79 21.35
CA ILE A 352 9.49 -1.02 20.31
C ILE A 352 9.50 0.20 19.40
N THR A 353 10.70 0.69 19.11
CA THR A 353 10.91 1.84 18.23
C THR A 353 11.68 1.43 16.99
N THR A 354 11.47 2.15 15.90
CA THR A 354 12.27 2.02 14.68
C THR A 354 12.88 3.36 14.30
N THR A 355 14.16 3.35 13.98
CA THR A 355 14.90 4.51 13.45
C THR A 355 15.54 4.14 12.12
N VAL A 356 15.79 5.16 11.29
CA VAL A 356 16.50 4.95 10.01
C VAL A 356 18.00 4.90 10.29
N ASN A 357 18.65 3.80 9.93
CA ASN A 357 20.09 3.65 9.98
C ASN A 357 20.74 3.60 8.59
N ASN A 358 19.98 3.18 7.56
CA ASN A 358 20.44 3.22 6.18
C ASN A 358 19.29 3.61 5.23
N PRO A 359 19.22 4.89 4.80
CA PRO A 359 18.15 5.38 3.96
C PRO A 359 18.08 4.70 2.58
N GLN A 360 19.19 4.16 2.10
CA GLN A 360 19.29 3.52 0.78
C GLN A 360 18.48 2.21 0.72
N ASN A 361 18.39 1.50 1.83
CA ASN A 361 17.73 0.19 1.90
C ASN A 361 16.27 0.27 2.38
N LEU A 362 15.74 1.47 2.63
CA LEU A 362 14.36 1.64 3.08
C LEU A 362 13.36 1.07 2.08
N THR A 363 12.47 0.23 2.59
CA THR A 363 11.30 -0.29 1.88
C THR A 363 10.04 0.52 2.21
N THR A 364 8.93 0.22 1.55
CA THR A 364 7.60 0.75 1.88
C THR A 364 6.81 -0.20 2.77
N SER A 365 7.44 -1.27 3.27
CA SER A 365 6.76 -2.32 4.02
C SER A 365 6.54 -1.93 5.47
N ASP A 366 5.44 -2.45 6.01
CA ASP A 366 5.20 -2.53 7.44
C ASP A 366 5.75 -3.86 7.97
N TYR A 367 5.95 -3.95 9.30
CA TYR A 367 6.59 -5.09 9.94
C TYR A 367 5.77 -5.54 11.15
N ARG A 368 5.47 -6.86 11.19
CA ARG A 368 4.90 -7.49 12.37
C ARG A 368 6.02 -8.04 13.25
N ILE A 369 5.90 -7.78 14.54
CA ILE A 369 6.85 -8.21 15.57
C ILE A 369 6.08 -9.07 16.56
N ASP A 370 6.32 -10.38 16.55
CA ASP A 370 5.67 -11.34 17.42
C ASP A 370 6.64 -11.78 18.54
N PHE A 371 6.15 -11.90 19.78
CA PHE A 371 6.93 -12.35 20.94
C PHE A 371 6.39 -13.66 21.51
N ASN A 372 7.22 -14.73 21.45
CA ASN A 372 6.97 -16.03 22.07
C ASN A 372 8.20 -16.52 22.83
N GLY A 373 8.64 -15.69 23.82
CA GLY A 373 9.91 -15.92 24.54
C GLY A 373 11.11 -15.31 23.81
N THR A 374 11.06 -15.17 22.51
CA THR A 374 11.97 -14.40 21.65
C THR A 374 11.16 -13.61 20.62
N TYR A 375 11.74 -12.54 20.10
CA TYR A 375 11.10 -11.75 19.05
C TYR A 375 11.34 -12.36 17.67
N THR A 376 10.30 -12.33 16.86
CA THR A 376 10.32 -12.64 15.42
C THR A 376 9.80 -11.43 14.67
N ILE A 377 10.57 -10.93 13.70
CA ILE A 377 10.20 -9.77 12.89
C ILE A 377 9.92 -10.25 11.47
N THR A 378 8.70 -10.01 11.03
CA THR A 378 8.18 -10.43 9.70
C THR A 378 7.86 -9.19 8.88
N ARG A 379 8.37 -9.11 7.66
CA ARG A 379 8.00 -8.07 6.69
C ARG A 379 6.66 -8.41 6.07
N LEU A 380 5.68 -7.48 6.13
CA LEU A 380 4.30 -7.75 5.75
C LEU A 380 4.05 -7.72 4.24
N SER A 381 4.88 -7.02 3.45
CA SER A 381 4.69 -6.94 1.99
C SER A 381 4.83 -8.29 1.27
N ASP A 382 5.61 -9.21 1.81
CA ASP A 382 5.88 -10.55 1.23
C ASP A 382 5.78 -11.68 2.25
N ASN A 383 5.37 -11.36 3.48
CA ASN A 383 5.26 -12.31 4.61
C ASN A 383 6.57 -13.05 4.93
N THR A 384 7.73 -12.44 4.66
CA THR A 384 9.03 -13.07 4.93
C THR A 384 9.54 -12.72 6.31
N VAL A 385 10.02 -13.74 7.05
CA VAL A 385 10.67 -13.56 8.34
C VAL A 385 12.06 -12.97 8.11
N GLN A 386 12.28 -11.76 8.59
CA GLN A 386 13.55 -11.03 8.47
C GLN A 386 14.51 -11.32 9.63
N ALA A 387 13.97 -11.52 10.83
CA ALA A 387 14.73 -11.92 12.01
C ALA A 387 13.87 -12.84 12.89
N SER A 388 14.50 -13.86 13.48
CA SER A 388 13.85 -14.79 14.41
C SER A 388 14.80 -15.15 15.55
N GLY A 389 14.24 -15.57 16.70
CA GLY A 389 15.03 -15.95 17.87
C GLY A 389 15.75 -14.77 18.55
N VAL A 390 15.32 -13.51 18.30
CA VAL A 390 15.95 -12.32 18.88
C VAL A 390 15.57 -12.23 20.36
N SER A 391 16.58 -12.25 21.25
CA SER A 391 16.33 -12.12 22.68
C SER A 391 15.92 -10.69 23.06
N ALA A 392 15.17 -10.53 24.15
CA ALA A 392 14.83 -9.22 24.68
C ALA A 392 16.08 -8.38 25.03
N ALA A 393 17.13 -9.02 25.52
CA ALA A 393 18.40 -8.36 25.81
C ALA A 393 19.09 -7.85 24.53
N THR A 394 19.06 -8.62 23.45
CA THR A 394 19.59 -8.20 22.14
C THR A 394 18.80 -7.00 21.60
N LEU A 395 17.47 -7.09 21.61
CA LEU A 395 16.61 -6.02 21.08
C LEU A 395 16.70 -4.73 21.91
N ALA A 396 16.88 -4.84 23.26
CA ALA A 396 17.06 -3.68 24.14
C ALA A 396 18.47 -3.07 24.06
N GLY A 397 19.48 -3.88 23.75
CA GLY A 397 20.88 -3.46 23.68
C GLY A 397 21.30 -3.06 22.27
N ALA A 398 21.78 -4.02 21.49
CA ALA A 398 22.28 -3.77 20.14
C ALA A 398 21.19 -3.49 19.11
N GLY A 399 19.92 -3.81 19.40
CA GLY A 399 18.84 -3.75 18.43
C GLY A 399 18.99 -4.75 17.28
N VAL A 400 18.20 -4.59 16.23
CA VAL A 400 18.27 -5.41 15.01
C VAL A 400 18.07 -4.51 13.79
N ASP A 401 18.98 -4.63 12.81
CA ASP A 401 18.95 -3.88 11.57
C ASP A 401 18.27 -4.70 10.47
N ILE A 402 17.19 -4.16 9.90
CA ILE A 402 16.39 -4.79 8.84
C ILE A 402 16.00 -3.73 7.84
N ASP A 403 16.25 -3.94 6.55
CA ASP A 403 15.79 -3.08 5.44
C ASP A 403 16.11 -1.58 5.64
N GLY A 404 17.27 -1.27 6.24
CA GLY A 404 17.68 0.11 6.52
C GLY A 404 17.04 0.75 7.76
N LEU A 405 16.32 -0.04 8.55
CA LEU A 405 15.72 0.33 9.83
C LEU A 405 16.45 -0.35 10.98
N HIS A 406 16.55 0.35 12.09
CA HIS A 406 17.04 -0.19 13.36
C HIS A 406 15.87 -0.37 14.31
N PHE A 407 15.58 -1.61 14.67
CA PHE A 407 14.53 -1.99 15.62
C PHE A 407 15.12 -2.09 17.01
N GLN A 408 14.51 -1.41 17.98
CA GLN A 408 14.99 -1.42 19.37
C GLN A 408 13.83 -1.50 20.35
N LEU A 409 13.98 -2.32 21.38
CA LEU A 409 13.11 -2.31 22.55
C LEU A 409 13.48 -1.10 23.42
N ALA A 410 12.69 -0.02 23.31
CA ALA A 410 12.96 1.24 24.00
C ALA A 410 12.62 1.17 25.49
N SER A 411 11.58 0.42 25.86
CA SER A 411 11.18 0.24 27.28
C SER A 411 10.22 -0.94 27.44
N GLY A 412 10.00 -1.34 28.70
CA GLY A 412 9.02 -2.36 29.08
C GLY A 412 9.46 -3.79 28.74
N ALA A 413 8.50 -4.71 28.83
CA ALA A 413 8.70 -6.13 28.53
C ALA A 413 7.48 -6.70 27.82
N ALA A 414 7.69 -7.55 26.82
CA ALA A 414 6.64 -8.31 26.17
C ALA A 414 6.36 -9.62 26.92
N THR A 415 5.11 -10.08 26.85
CA THR A 415 4.66 -11.37 27.34
C THR A 415 4.42 -12.31 26.14
N ALA A 416 4.62 -13.62 26.33
CA ALA A 416 4.40 -14.58 25.26
C ALA A 416 2.97 -14.48 24.68
N GLY A 417 2.87 -14.31 23.38
CA GLY A 417 1.63 -14.03 22.65
C GLY A 417 1.43 -12.56 22.27
N ASP A 418 2.26 -11.65 22.79
CA ASP A 418 2.21 -10.24 22.40
C ASP A 418 2.68 -10.06 20.95
N SER A 419 2.02 -9.15 20.25
CA SER A 419 2.36 -8.76 18.88
C SER A 419 2.34 -7.25 18.71
N PHE A 420 3.14 -6.74 17.80
CA PHE A 420 3.28 -5.32 17.50
C PHE A 420 3.35 -5.13 15.99
N GLU A 421 2.87 -4.00 15.50
CA GLU A 421 3.04 -3.58 14.12
C GLU A 421 3.82 -2.28 14.03
N ALA A 422 4.93 -2.32 13.30
CA ALA A 422 5.74 -1.15 13.00
C ALA A 422 5.42 -0.66 11.59
N GLN A 423 5.04 0.60 11.48
CA GLN A 423 4.73 1.31 10.23
C GLN A 423 5.72 2.47 10.05
N PRO A 424 7.00 2.18 9.79
CA PRO A 424 8.07 3.16 9.92
C PRO A 424 7.99 4.29 8.91
N THR A 425 7.40 4.05 7.74
CA THR A 425 7.30 5.04 6.67
C THR A 425 5.95 5.76 6.64
N ARG A 426 4.86 5.12 7.05
CA ARG A 426 3.49 5.60 6.84
C ARG A 426 3.23 6.99 7.43
N GLY A 427 3.71 7.28 8.65
CA GLY A 427 3.53 8.58 9.31
C GLY A 427 4.67 9.59 9.09
N ALA A 428 5.72 9.19 8.42
CA ALA A 428 6.98 9.95 8.39
C ALA A 428 6.87 11.30 7.67
N ALA A 429 6.11 11.38 6.59
CA ALA A 429 5.88 12.63 5.86
C ALA A 429 5.17 13.69 6.72
N GLY A 430 4.27 13.24 7.63
CA GLY A 430 3.54 14.13 8.53
C GLY A 430 4.36 14.61 9.73
N SER A 431 5.35 13.83 10.15
CA SER A 431 6.20 14.12 11.31
C SER A 431 7.52 14.83 10.97
N LEU A 432 7.88 14.90 9.67
CA LEU A 432 9.05 15.59 9.19
C LEU A 432 9.02 17.08 9.58
N SER A 433 10.13 17.61 10.08
CA SER A 433 10.28 19.05 10.38
C SER A 433 11.73 19.50 10.23
N VAL A 434 11.96 20.78 10.00
CA VAL A 434 13.30 21.35 10.13
C VAL A 434 13.65 21.39 11.62
N ALA A 435 14.86 20.93 11.98
CA ALA A 435 15.27 20.86 13.38
C ALA A 435 15.32 22.28 13.99
N SER A 436 14.84 22.42 15.22
CA SER A 436 14.76 23.71 15.91
C SER A 436 16.12 24.36 16.18
N THR A 437 17.20 23.58 16.09
CA THR A 437 18.59 24.05 16.22
C THR A 437 19.11 24.75 14.95
N ILE A 438 18.43 24.57 13.81
CA ILE A 438 18.85 25.13 12.52
C ILE A 438 18.49 26.60 12.42
N ASN A 439 19.51 27.37 12.15
CA ASN A 439 19.45 28.79 11.87
C ASN A 439 20.58 29.19 10.88
N THR A 440 20.64 30.43 10.45
CA THR A 440 21.60 30.87 9.43
C THR A 440 23.07 30.67 9.83
N SER A 441 23.39 30.51 11.11
CA SER A 441 24.77 30.27 11.57
C SER A 441 25.10 28.76 11.73
N THR A 442 24.09 27.87 11.82
CA THR A 442 24.33 26.43 12.09
C THR A 442 24.27 25.57 10.84
N ILE A 443 23.99 26.14 9.66
CA ILE A 443 24.04 25.37 8.39
C ILE A 443 25.50 25.02 8.07
N ALA A 444 25.79 23.73 7.92
CA ALA A 444 27.15 23.19 7.77
C ALA A 444 27.56 23.06 6.29
N VAL A 445 27.88 24.17 5.63
CA VAL A 445 28.31 24.16 4.22
C VAL A 445 29.83 24.01 4.04
N ALA A 446 30.63 24.25 5.08
CA ALA A 446 32.08 24.08 5.04
C ALA A 446 32.48 22.62 5.31
N ALA A 447 33.63 22.18 4.78
CA ALA A 447 34.22 20.91 5.21
C ALA A 447 34.92 21.10 6.57
N PRO A 448 34.89 20.08 7.47
CA PRO A 448 35.43 20.22 8.83
C PRO A 448 36.96 20.23 8.87
N ILE A 449 37.63 19.86 7.79
CA ILE A 449 39.08 19.77 7.70
C ILE A 449 39.63 20.54 6.51
N THR A 450 40.83 21.04 6.67
CA THR A 450 41.64 21.66 5.60
C THR A 450 43.02 21.02 5.53
N THR A 451 43.64 21.08 4.37
CA THR A 451 44.99 20.58 4.14
C THR A 451 45.89 21.73 3.68
N ALA A 452 47.11 21.72 4.10
CA ALA A 452 48.08 22.71 3.66
C ALA A 452 49.51 22.09 3.52
N ALA A 453 50.23 22.53 2.51
CA ALA A 453 51.68 22.33 2.44
C ALA A 453 52.38 23.49 3.12
N THR A 454 53.46 23.18 3.86
CA THR A 454 54.26 24.23 4.51
C THR A 454 55.04 25.01 3.46
N LEU A 455 55.10 26.35 3.60
CA LEU A 455 55.79 27.25 2.65
C LEU A 455 57.29 26.95 2.47
N GLY A 456 57.91 26.23 3.42
CA GLY A 456 59.32 25.85 3.38
C GLY A 456 59.62 24.50 2.68
N ASN A 457 58.58 23.85 2.07
CA ASN A 457 58.80 22.62 1.36
C ASN A 457 59.71 22.83 0.13
N LEU A 458 60.68 21.95 -0.04
CA LEU A 458 61.67 22.04 -1.12
C LEU A 458 61.36 21.07 -2.27
N GLY A 459 60.50 20.11 -2.07
CA GLY A 459 60.05 19.18 -3.09
C GLY A 459 58.81 19.66 -3.83
N THR A 460 58.40 18.89 -4.87
CA THR A 460 57.22 19.17 -5.70
C THR A 460 55.97 18.42 -5.18
N GLY A 461 56.04 17.90 -3.94
CA GLY A 461 54.93 17.24 -3.29
C GLY A 461 53.75 18.17 -3.07
N ALA A 462 52.54 17.71 -3.35
CA ALA A 462 51.29 18.40 -3.11
C ALA A 462 50.32 17.52 -2.33
N ILE A 463 49.56 18.14 -1.43
CA ILE A 463 48.50 17.46 -0.69
C ILE A 463 47.14 17.83 -1.29
N SER A 464 46.30 16.85 -1.51
CA SER A 464 44.91 17.07 -1.97
C SER A 464 44.07 17.67 -0.88
N ALA A 465 42.95 18.29 -1.23
CA ALA A 465 41.93 18.67 -0.26
C ALA A 465 41.50 17.44 0.55
N GLY A 466 41.46 17.58 1.87
CA GLY A 466 41.00 16.53 2.74
C GLY A 466 39.50 16.29 2.59
N SER A 467 39.09 15.06 2.74
CA SER A 467 37.68 14.65 2.81
C SER A 467 37.43 13.79 4.03
N VAL A 468 36.19 13.81 4.53
CA VAL A 468 35.73 12.87 5.57
C VAL A 468 35.39 11.56 4.88
N ASN A 469 35.80 10.43 5.46
CA ASN A 469 35.54 9.12 4.87
C ASN A 469 34.04 8.88 4.73
N SER A 470 33.61 8.55 3.52
CA SER A 470 32.23 8.16 3.26
C SER A 470 31.98 6.71 3.72
N PRO A 471 30.83 6.40 4.33
CA PRO A 471 30.44 5.04 4.67
C PRO A 471 30.26 4.12 3.44
N ASN A 472 30.37 4.66 2.24
CA ASN A 472 30.11 3.97 0.96
C ASN A 472 31.39 3.55 0.23
N ASP A 473 32.56 3.69 0.84
CA ASP A 473 33.80 3.26 0.23
C ASP A 473 33.85 1.74 0.05
N THR A 474 34.43 1.28 -1.04
CA THR A 474 34.64 -0.15 -1.27
C THR A 474 35.85 -0.64 -0.49
N VAL A 475 35.65 -1.66 0.33
CA VAL A 475 36.69 -2.26 1.16
C VAL A 475 37.03 -3.65 0.68
N ALA A 476 38.31 -3.96 0.51
CA ALA A 476 38.82 -5.30 0.26
C ALA A 476 39.38 -5.92 1.54
N ILE A 477 38.85 -7.09 1.91
CA ILE A 477 39.35 -7.93 2.99
C ILE A 477 40.18 -9.04 2.35
N THR A 478 41.50 -8.98 2.50
CA THR A 478 42.43 -9.94 1.89
C THR A 478 43.02 -10.82 2.96
N PHE A 479 42.82 -12.13 2.85
CA PHE A 479 43.37 -13.10 3.77
C PHE A 479 44.87 -13.34 3.52
N THR A 480 45.67 -13.17 4.54
CA THR A 480 47.14 -13.46 4.52
C THR A 480 47.44 -14.87 4.95
N GLY A 481 46.49 -15.58 5.55
CA GLY A 481 46.55 -16.95 5.99
C GLY A 481 45.18 -17.44 6.46
N ALA A 482 45.11 -18.68 6.93
CA ALA A 482 43.84 -19.26 7.39
C ALA A 482 43.26 -18.57 8.67
N ALA A 483 44.04 -17.76 9.36
CA ALA A 483 43.66 -17.13 10.64
C ALA A 483 43.88 -15.62 10.65
N THR A 484 44.34 -14.99 9.57
CA THR A 484 44.65 -13.55 9.57
C THR A 484 44.25 -12.90 8.22
N TYR A 485 43.81 -11.63 8.28
CA TYR A 485 43.44 -10.83 7.13
C TYR A 485 43.93 -9.38 7.25
N ASN A 486 44.04 -8.73 6.10
CA ASN A 486 44.25 -7.28 5.97
C ASN A 486 42.98 -6.66 5.42
N VAL A 487 42.77 -5.39 5.72
CA VAL A 487 41.63 -4.60 5.19
C VAL A 487 42.17 -3.37 4.49
N VAL A 488 41.76 -3.20 3.24
CA VAL A 488 42.17 -2.07 2.38
C VAL A 488 40.93 -1.40 1.84
N ASP A 489 40.84 -0.11 2.01
CA ASP A 489 39.88 0.72 1.29
C ASP A 489 40.33 0.84 -0.17
N THR A 490 39.59 0.23 -1.07
CA THR A 490 39.95 0.22 -2.50
C THR A 490 39.53 1.50 -3.22
N THR A 491 38.67 2.33 -2.61
CA THR A 491 38.29 3.63 -3.13
C THR A 491 39.40 4.65 -2.93
N THR A 492 40.01 4.64 -1.76
CA THR A 492 41.09 5.57 -1.39
C THR A 492 42.48 4.96 -1.51
N GLY A 493 42.60 3.63 -1.56
CA GLY A 493 43.85 2.89 -1.51
C GLY A 493 44.46 2.80 -0.10
N ALA A 494 43.74 3.23 0.92
CA ALA A 494 44.22 3.23 2.31
C ALA A 494 44.13 1.85 2.93
N THR A 495 45.21 1.42 3.64
CA THR A 495 45.14 0.22 4.47
C THR A 495 44.49 0.54 5.80
N LEU A 496 43.30 0.00 6.03
CA LEU A 496 42.51 0.23 7.23
C LEU A 496 42.97 -0.67 8.42
N ALA A 497 43.39 -1.88 8.12
CA ALA A 497 43.90 -2.82 9.12
C ALA A 497 44.83 -3.84 8.48
N THR A 498 45.81 -4.32 9.30
CA THR A 498 46.76 -5.37 8.89
C THR A 498 46.78 -6.48 9.95
N ALA A 499 46.99 -7.71 9.46
CA ALA A 499 47.16 -8.91 10.31
C ALA A 499 46.06 -9.09 11.37
N GLN A 500 44.83 -8.75 11.05
CA GLN A 500 43.68 -8.95 11.95
C GLN A 500 43.40 -10.44 12.12
N ALA A 501 43.09 -10.85 13.36
CA ALA A 501 42.74 -12.24 13.65
C ALA A 501 41.37 -12.58 13.05
N TYR A 502 41.29 -13.70 12.35
CA TYR A 502 40.05 -14.21 11.78
C TYR A 502 39.43 -15.27 12.69
N VAL A 503 38.15 -15.09 12.99
CA VAL A 503 37.29 -16.09 13.60
C VAL A 503 36.04 -16.23 12.73
N SER A 504 35.77 -17.45 12.28
CA SER A 504 34.61 -17.71 11.41
C SER A 504 33.31 -17.23 12.03
N GLY A 505 32.56 -16.42 11.28
CA GLY A 505 31.28 -15.84 11.70
C GLY A 505 31.37 -14.59 12.58
N SER A 506 32.58 -14.21 13.04
CA SER A 506 32.76 -12.98 13.82
C SER A 506 32.54 -11.73 12.95
N PRO A 507 31.95 -10.65 13.50
CA PRO A 507 31.72 -9.42 12.77
C PRO A 507 33.05 -8.70 12.47
N ILE A 508 33.13 -8.19 11.23
CA ILE A 508 34.20 -7.34 10.70
C ILE A 508 33.61 -6.00 10.36
N SER A 509 34.10 -4.91 10.96
CA SER A 509 33.54 -3.57 10.79
C SER A 509 34.63 -2.55 10.42
N TYR A 510 34.49 -1.86 9.30
CA TYR A 510 35.36 -0.80 8.82
C TYR A 510 34.56 0.21 7.98
N ASN A 511 34.96 1.45 7.95
CA ASN A 511 34.38 2.52 7.12
C ASN A 511 32.85 2.58 7.13
N GLY A 512 32.25 2.40 8.32
CA GLY A 512 30.80 2.41 8.44
C GLY A 512 30.10 1.12 7.97
N TRP A 513 30.83 0.05 7.70
CA TRP A 513 30.31 -1.23 7.25
C TRP A 513 30.46 -2.30 8.32
N LYS A 514 29.55 -3.22 8.36
CA LYS A 514 29.60 -4.43 9.16
C LYS A 514 29.27 -5.66 8.30
N THR A 515 30.16 -6.63 8.28
CA THR A 515 29.96 -7.91 7.61
C THR A 515 30.48 -9.04 8.48
N SER A 516 30.26 -10.28 8.12
CA SER A 516 30.93 -11.44 8.66
C SER A 516 31.31 -12.42 7.56
N ILE A 517 32.43 -13.10 7.73
CA ILE A 517 32.87 -14.16 6.82
C ILE A 517 32.79 -15.47 7.59
N SER A 518 32.17 -16.49 7.02
CA SER A 518 32.01 -17.80 7.63
C SER A 518 32.68 -18.87 6.79
N GLY A 519 33.13 -19.94 7.44
CA GLY A 519 33.81 -21.06 6.79
C GLY A 519 35.34 -20.98 6.82
N ALA A 520 36.02 -21.89 6.15
CA ALA A 520 37.47 -21.92 6.04
C ALA A 520 37.94 -20.97 4.93
N VAL A 521 38.96 -20.18 5.21
CA VAL A 521 39.60 -19.25 4.27
C VAL A 521 41.01 -19.70 3.99
N ALA A 522 41.54 -19.32 2.84
CA ALA A 522 42.92 -19.58 2.42
C ALA A 522 43.70 -18.27 2.24
N ALA A 523 45.03 -18.35 2.30
CA ALA A 523 45.90 -17.22 1.95
C ALA A 523 45.64 -16.79 0.50
N GLY A 524 45.44 -15.50 0.29
CA GLY A 524 45.09 -14.94 -1.04
C GLY A 524 43.59 -14.79 -1.30
N ASP A 525 42.72 -15.31 -0.44
CA ASP A 525 41.27 -15.06 -0.56
C ASP A 525 40.98 -13.57 -0.36
N VAL A 526 40.17 -13.00 -1.29
CA VAL A 526 39.78 -11.60 -1.25
C VAL A 526 38.25 -11.48 -1.25
N PHE A 527 37.70 -10.80 -0.25
CA PHE A 527 36.30 -10.46 -0.15
C PHE A 527 36.15 -8.95 -0.29
N GLN A 528 35.44 -8.51 -1.30
CA GLN A 528 35.13 -7.09 -1.49
C GLN A 528 33.78 -6.78 -0.89
N VAL A 529 33.72 -5.71 -0.13
CA VAL A 529 32.52 -5.19 0.52
C VAL A 529 32.27 -3.80 -0.05
N SER A 530 31.17 -3.67 -0.76
CA SER A 530 30.70 -2.41 -1.35
C SER A 530 29.22 -2.25 -1.10
N ASN A 531 28.70 -1.09 -1.34
CA ASN A 531 27.27 -0.84 -1.20
C ASN A 531 26.48 -1.79 -2.11
N GLY A 532 25.78 -2.73 -1.49
CA GLY A 532 24.85 -3.66 -2.16
C GLY A 532 25.43 -4.89 -2.85
N ALA A 533 26.75 -5.12 -2.90
CA ALA A 533 27.32 -6.32 -3.48
C ALA A 533 28.61 -6.77 -2.80
N THR A 534 28.76 -8.08 -2.60
CA THR A 534 30.00 -8.73 -2.24
C THR A 534 30.50 -9.54 -3.43
N SER A 535 31.75 -9.34 -3.88
CA SER A 535 32.35 -10.20 -4.91
C SER A 535 33.24 -11.26 -4.27
N LYS A 536 33.19 -12.47 -4.82
CA LYS A 536 34.01 -13.61 -4.37
C LYS A 536 34.82 -14.15 -5.53
N THR A 537 36.16 -14.04 -5.44
CA THR A 537 37.10 -14.65 -6.39
C THR A 537 38.07 -15.55 -5.61
N ASN A 538 37.51 -16.47 -4.80
CA ASN A 538 38.30 -17.21 -3.81
C ASN A 538 38.39 -18.69 -4.13
N GLY A 539 39.51 -19.31 -3.74
CA GLY A 539 39.71 -20.76 -3.81
C GLY A 539 39.22 -21.53 -2.60
N GLY A 540 38.87 -20.83 -1.49
CA GLY A 540 38.36 -21.43 -0.26
C GLY A 540 36.82 -21.60 -0.23
N THR A 541 36.31 -22.28 0.79
CA THR A 541 34.86 -22.54 0.99
C THR A 541 34.15 -21.46 1.82
N ALA A 542 34.83 -20.37 2.15
CA ALA A 542 34.25 -19.28 2.92
C ALA A 542 33.19 -18.50 2.14
N ALA A 543 32.14 -18.07 2.83
CA ALA A 543 31.07 -17.22 2.29
C ALA A 543 30.96 -15.92 3.09
N VAL A 544 30.66 -14.82 2.42
CA VAL A 544 30.37 -13.53 3.06
C VAL A 544 28.86 -13.40 3.29
N ILE A 545 28.47 -13.07 4.51
CA ILE A 545 27.10 -12.68 4.83
C ILE A 545 26.90 -11.24 4.33
N ALA A 546 25.73 -10.93 3.76
CA ALA A 546 25.41 -9.62 3.23
C ALA A 546 25.81 -8.49 4.21
N PRO A 547 26.54 -7.45 3.74
CA PRO A 547 27.01 -6.40 4.62
C PRO A 547 25.85 -5.54 5.11
N ALA A 548 25.89 -5.12 6.36
CA ALA A 548 25.02 -4.08 6.89
C ALA A 548 25.82 -2.79 7.04
N VAL A 549 25.28 -1.67 6.56
CA VAL A 549 25.86 -0.35 6.81
C VAL A 549 25.52 0.03 8.25
N ILE A 550 26.54 0.37 9.04
CA ILE A 550 26.34 0.93 10.38
C ILE A 550 26.47 2.46 10.31
N SER A 551 25.67 3.17 11.09
CA SER A 551 25.75 4.63 11.15
C SER A 551 27.19 5.10 11.40
N VAL A 552 27.64 6.08 10.63
CA VAL A 552 28.98 6.66 10.77
C VAL A 552 29.05 7.62 11.96
N LEU A 553 27.91 7.92 12.54
CA LEU A 553 27.78 8.80 13.67
C LEU A 553 27.80 8.00 15.00
N PRO A 554 28.49 8.53 15.99
CA PRO A 554 29.09 9.85 16.07
C PRO A 554 30.39 9.97 15.27
N LEU A 555 30.67 11.17 14.73
CA LEU A 555 31.94 11.51 14.08
C LEU A 555 33.11 11.10 14.98
N ASN A 556 34.25 10.75 14.36
CA ASN A 556 35.47 10.47 15.13
C ASN A 556 35.78 11.68 16.04
N PRO A 557 35.89 11.50 17.35
CA PRO A 557 36.11 12.60 18.29
C PRO A 557 37.40 13.38 17.99
N ASN A 558 38.38 12.76 17.32
CA ASN A 558 39.66 13.37 16.95
C ASN A 558 39.62 13.93 15.49
N LEU A 559 38.47 14.02 14.85
CA LEU A 559 38.34 14.52 13.46
C LEU A 559 38.97 15.92 13.28
N GLN A 560 38.92 16.75 14.30
CA GLN A 560 39.46 18.10 14.27
C GLN A 560 40.88 18.23 14.83
N ASP A 561 41.54 17.14 15.17
CA ASP A 561 42.93 17.19 15.62
C ASP A 561 43.84 17.61 14.46
N LYS A 562 44.89 18.35 14.80
CA LYS A 562 45.90 18.82 13.85
C LYS A 562 46.94 17.72 13.61
N ILE A 563 46.94 17.18 12.39
CA ILE A 563 47.87 16.14 11.96
C ILE A 563 48.95 16.78 11.08
N THR A 564 50.22 16.39 11.31
CA THR A 564 51.33 16.79 10.47
C THR A 564 52.00 15.55 9.87
N VAL A 565 52.13 15.57 8.54
CA VAL A 565 52.89 14.57 7.77
C VAL A 565 54.26 15.16 7.46
N THR A 566 55.32 14.51 7.88
CA THR A 566 56.69 14.97 7.65
C THR A 566 57.48 13.95 6.84
N PHE A 567 58.00 14.31 5.70
CA PHE A 567 58.81 13.45 4.87
C PHE A 567 60.22 13.30 5.47
N THR A 568 60.58 12.08 5.82
CA THR A 568 61.90 11.73 6.30
C THR A 568 62.89 11.42 5.17
N SER A 569 62.33 11.13 3.97
CA SER A 569 63.03 10.98 2.70
C SER A 569 62.04 11.20 1.55
N PRO A 570 62.46 11.32 0.27
CA PRO A 570 61.53 11.39 -0.86
C PRO A 570 60.57 10.20 -0.97
N THR A 571 60.82 9.12 -0.29
CA THR A 571 60.03 7.85 -0.38
C THR A 571 59.50 7.37 0.95
N THR A 572 59.67 8.14 2.03
CA THR A 572 59.13 7.78 3.36
C THR A 572 58.67 9.04 4.11
N PHE A 573 57.60 8.88 4.91
CA PHE A 573 57.09 9.94 5.79
C PHE A 573 56.61 9.42 7.14
N ASN A 574 56.52 10.31 8.11
CA ASN A 574 55.89 10.11 9.40
C ASN A 574 54.59 10.92 9.49
N VAL A 575 53.63 10.42 10.28
CA VAL A 575 52.37 11.09 10.60
C VAL A 575 52.28 11.29 12.11
N VAL A 576 52.11 12.53 12.51
CA VAL A 576 52.03 12.91 13.92
C VAL A 576 50.77 13.72 14.15
N ASP A 577 50.01 13.31 15.14
CA ASP A 577 48.96 14.12 15.72
C ASP A 577 49.63 15.16 16.64
N THR A 578 49.60 16.41 16.20
CA THR A 578 50.24 17.51 16.93
C THR A 578 49.33 18.09 18.01
N THR A 579 48.05 17.77 18.03
CA THR A 579 47.11 18.12 19.11
C THR A 579 47.41 17.30 20.36
N THR A 580 47.60 15.99 20.16
CA THR A 580 47.87 15.02 21.25
C THR A 580 49.36 14.68 21.42
N ALA A 581 50.22 15.19 20.53
CA ALA A 581 51.63 14.83 20.42
C ALA A 581 51.89 13.33 20.19
N THR A 582 50.98 12.63 19.54
CA THR A 582 51.01 11.19 19.30
C THR A 582 51.51 10.87 17.88
N VAL A 583 52.46 9.95 17.75
CA VAL A 583 52.89 9.44 16.44
C VAL A 583 51.83 8.42 15.97
N LEU A 584 51.08 8.76 14.94
CA LEU A 584 50.06 7.90 14.37
C LEU A 584 50.64 6.84 13.40
N ALA A 585 51.66 7.22 12.64
CA ALA A 585 52.40 6.30 11.79
C ALA A 585 53.85 6.80 11.59
N ALA A 586 54.81 5.89 11.51
CA ALA A 586 56.20 6.21 11.26
C ALA A 586 56.74 5.41 10.08
N ALA A 587 57.69 6.05 9.33
CA ALA A 587 58.35 5.44 8.17
C ALA A 587 57.40 4.85 7.11
N VAL A 588 56.28 5.49 6.86
CA VAL A 588 55.29 5.08 5.87
C VAL A 588 55.90 5.23 4.46
N ALA A 589 55.84 4.16 3.67
CA ALA A 589 56.36 4.16 2.30
C ALA A 589 55.58 5.10 1.40
N TYR A 590 56.26 5.89 0.57
CA TYR A 590 55.68 6.78 -0.41
C TYR A 590 56.18 6.48 -1.80
N ASN A 591 55.26 6.46 -2.78
CA ASN A 591 55.62 6.31 -4.19
C ASN A 591 55.31 7.64 -4.91
N PRO A 592 56.33 8.32 -5.43
CA PRO A 592 56.17 9.61 -6.11
C PRO A 592 55.26 9.56 -7.35
N THR A 593 55.18 8.40 -8.02
CA THR A 593 54.40 8.25 -9.27
C THR A 593 52.90 8.08 -8.97
N THR A 594 52.55 7.32 -7.92
CA THR A 594 51.15 7.04 -7.57
C THR A 594 50.63 7.92 -6.48
N GLY A 595 51.49 8.52 -5.67
CA GLY A 595 51.18 9.24 -4.44
C GLY A 595 50.89 8.27 -3.28
N ALA A 596 50.48 8.81 -2.15
CA ALA A 596 49.99 8.04 -0.99
C ALA A 596 48.69 8.63 -0.48
N ALA A 597 47.71 7.78 -0.24
CA ALA A 597 46.54 8.11 0.55
C ALA A 597 46.86 8.04 2.04
N ILE A 598 46.38 9.00 2.81
CA ILE A 598 46.61 9.14 4.25
C ILE A 598 45.25 9.20 4.92
N THR A 599 44.95 8.25 5.78
CA THR A 599 43.65 8.11 6.45
C THR A 599 43.86 7.99 7.94
N PHE A 600 43.41 8.98 8.72
CA PHE A 600 43.46 9.01 10.20
C PHE A 600 42.28 9.80 10.74
N ASN A 601 41.90 9.53 11.97
CA ASN A 601 40.92 10.32 12.72
C ASN A 601 39.59 10.59 11.96
N GLY A 602 39.19 9.68 11.07
CA GLY A 602 37.91 9.80 10.31
C GLY A 602 37.99 10.64 9.03
N TRP A 603 39.19 11.07 8.60
CA TRP A 603 39.38 11.77 7.33
C TRP A 603 40.39 11.05 6.44
N SER A 604 40.41 11.37 5.14
CA SER A 604 41.41 10.94 4.20
C SER A 604 41.92 12.11 3.36
N ALA A 605 43.19 12.05 3.00
CA ALA A 605 43.81 12.97 2.06
C ALA A 605 44.86 12.22 1.23
N LYS A 606 45.16 12.71 0.01
CA LYS A 606 46.18 12.09 -0.85
C LYS A 606 47.34 13.06 -1.07
N ILE A 607 48.57 12.61 -0.83
CA ILE A 607 49.78 13.33 -1.21
C ILE A 607 50.25 12.81 -2.57
N THR A 608 50.61 13.70 -3.47
CA THR A 608 51.11 13.40 -4.83
C THR A 608 52.36 14.22 -5.12
N GLY A 609 53.11 13.87 -6.18
CA GLY A 609 54.31 14.58 -6.61
C GLY A 609 55.60 14.06 -5.94
N ASN A 610 56.68 14.86 -5.99
CA ASN A 610 58.02 14.47 -5.49
C ASN A 610 58.37 15.33 -4.26
N PRO A 611 58.02 14.90 -3.02
CA PRO A 611 58.41 15.60 -1.85
C PRO A 611 59.91 15.46 -1.55
N ALA A 612 60.48 16.47 -0.92
CA ALA A 612 61.89 16.44 -0.43
C ALA A 612 61.91 16.00 1.05
N THR A 613 63.08 15.65 1.52
CA THR A 613 63.31 15.38 2.97
C THR A 613 62.97 16.62 3.78
N ASN A 614 62.22 16.48 4.88
CA ASN A 614 61.71 17.52 5.77
C ASN A 614 60.52 18.30 5.20
N ASP A 615 59.99 17.99 3.99
CA ASP A 615 58.74 18.56 3.55
C ASP A 615 57.62 18.17 4.52
N THR A 616 56.75 19.13 4.84
CA THR A 616 55.64 18.94 5.77
C THR A 616 54.31 19.31 5.15
N PHE A 617 53.32 18.49 5.44
CA PHE A 617 51.93 18.71 5.04
C PHE A 617 51.06 18.62 6.31
N SER A 618 50.12 19.52 6.46
CA SER A 618 49.22 19.51 7.60
C SER A 618 47.76 19.26 7.20
N VAL A 619 47.08 18.56 8.06
CA VAL A 619 45.63 18.39 8.04
C VAL A 619 45.13 18.86 9.41
N GLY A 620 44.09 19.66 9.42
CA GLY A 620 43.56 20.20 10.69
C GLY A 620 42.18 20.82 10.50
N PRO A 621 41.58 21.28 11.60
CA PRO A 621 40.27 21.87 11.54
C PRO A 621 40.24 23.10 10.60
N THR A 622 39.13 23.26 9.91
CA THR A 622 38.89 24.47 9.11
C THR A 622 38.73 25.67 10.08
N ILE A 623 39.71 26.53 10.11
CA ILE A 623 39.69 27.72 10.99
C ILE A 623 38.83 28.77 10.33
N SER A 624 37.68 29.09 10.94
CA SER A 624 36.67 30.04 10.46
C SER A 624 36.22 29.76 9.02
N GLY A 625 35.15 28.99 8.85
CA GLY A 625 34.56 28.58 7.57
C GLY A 625 34.01 29.66 6.67
N THR A 626 34.81 30.66 6.40
CA THR A 626 34.33 31.89 5.83
C THR A 626 34.13 31.86 4.31
N ALA A 627 34.67 30.88 3.58
CA ALA A 627 34.47 30.76 2.14
C ALA A 627 34.47 29.29 1.67
N ASP A 628 34.56 28.34 2.59
CA ASP A 628 34.55 26.90 2.26
C ASP A 628 33.12 26.43 2.00
N ASN A 629 32.88 25.85 0.83
CA ASN A 629 31.58 25.39 0.40
C ASN A 629 31.60 23.88 0.05
N ARG A 630 32.68 23.17 0.34
CA ARG A 630 32.85 21.77 -0.10
C ARG A 630 31.71 20.85 0.39
N ASN A 631 31.28 21.00 1.64
CA ASN A 631 30.14 20.21 2.15
C ASN A 631 28.83 20.70 1.53
N GLY A 632 28.65 21.99 1.30
CA GLY A 632 27.48 22.56 0.61
C GLY A 632 27.30 22.00 -0.81
N LEU A 633 28.40 21.82 -1.54
CA LEU A 633 28.36 21.19 -2.87
C LEU A 633 27.97 19.71 -2.80
N LEU A 634 28.46 18.97 -1.79
CA LEU A 634 28.05 17.57 -1.58
C LEU A 634 26.56 17.46 -1.18
N LEU A 635 26.07 18.38 -0.34
CA LEU A 635 24.65 18.48 -0.01
C LEU A 635 23.80 18.77 -1.26
N ALA A 636 24.23 19.69 -2.13
CA ALA A 636 23.52 19.99 -3.38
C ALA A 636 23.54 18.79 -4.35
N GLN A 637 24.63 18.03 -4.39
CA GLN A 637 24.75 16.84 -5.25
C GLN A 637 23.77 15.73 -4.89
N LEU A 638 23.24 15.69 -3.64
CA LEU A 638 22.24 14.71 -3.21
C LEU A 638 20.97 14.75 -4.07
N GLU A 639 20.60 15.88 -4.65
CA GLU A 639 19.45 16.01 -5.55
C GLU A 639 19.52 15.01 -6.72
N ALA A 640 20.68 14.94 -7.37
CA ALA A 640 20.89 14.10 -8.57
C ALA A 640 21.41 12.70 -8.23
N THR A 641 21.81 12.46 -6.98
CA THR A 641 22.40 11.20 -6.57
C THR A 641 21.30 10.16 -6.29
N ASN A 642 21.49 8.95 -6.80
CA ASN A 642 20.64 7.84 -6.47
C ASN A 642 20.94 7.37 -5.04
N THR A 643 20.11 7.78 -4.07
CA THR A 643 20.29 7.50 -2.65
C THR A 643 19.18 6.61 -2.09
N MET A 644 18.25 6.16 -2.92
CA MET A 644 17.10 5.34 -2.51
C MET A 644 17.02 4.02 -3.29
N ALA A 645 16.25 3.07 -2.75
CA ALA A 645 15.98 1.77 -3.36
C ALA A 645 17.28 1.04 -3.80
N GLY A 646 18.26 0.93 -2.90
CA GLY A 646 19.55 0.30 -3.21
C GLY A 646 20.39 1.11 -4.21
N ASN A 647 20.34 2.43 -4.15
CA ASN A 647 21.02 3.37 -5.07
C ASN A 647 20.53 3.32 -6.52
N THR A 648 19.29 2.92 -6.75
CA THR A 648 18.72 2.84 -8.11
C THR A 648 17.94 4.08 -8.51
N THR A 649 17.51 4.91 -7.54
CA THR A 649 16.67 6.10 -7.81
C THR A 649 17.03 7.28 -6.90
N SER A 650 16.82 8.50 -7.40
CA SER A 650 16.87 9.75 -6.63
C SER A 650 15.57 9.98 -5.87
N PHE A 651 15.50 11.04 -5.04
CA PHE A 651 14.28 11.45 -4.33
C PHE A 651 13.15 11.79 -5.29
N GLU A 652 13.44 12.55 -6.35
CA GLU A 652 12.46 12.88 -7.39
C GLU A 652 12.02 11.64 -8.17
N GLY A 653 12.97 10.76 -8.50
CA GLY A 653 12.66 9.50 -9.16
C GLY A 653 11.75 8.60 -8.33
N ALA A 654 11.97 8.53 -7.01
CA ALA A 654 11.10 7.79 -6.10
C ALA A 654 9.70 8.41 -5.98
N TYR A 655 9.59 9.74 -5.95
CA TYR A 655 8.30 10.43 -5.98
C TYR A 655 7.59 10.24 -7.33
N ALA A 656 8.31 10.33 -8.44
CA ALA A 656 7.75 10.06 -9.77
C ALA A 656 7.23 8.62 -9.91
N GLN A 657 7.88 7.64 -9.27
CA GLN A 657 7.36 6.26 -9.21
C GLN A 657 6.02 6.20 -8.48
N LEU A 658 5.87 6.91 -7.35
CA LEU A 658 4.60 7.03 -6.64
C LEU A 658 3.50 7.64 -7.52
N LEU A 659 3.79 8.76 -8.19
CA LEU A 659 2.87 9.41 -9.13
C LEU A 659 2.42 8.46 -10.24
N ASN A 660 3.39 7.77 -10.87
CA ASN A 660 3.10 6.81 -11.94
C ASN A 660 2.27 5.63 -11.45
N GLN A 661 2.52 5.14 -10.24
CA GLN A 661 1.76 4.02 -9.67
C GLN A 661 0.29 4.40 -9.46
N VAL A 662 0.03 5.56 -8.84
CA VAL A 662 -1.34 6.03 -8.58
C VAL A 662 -2.05 6.41 -9.89
N GLY A 663 -1.39 7.17 -10.78
CA GLY A 663 -1.94 7.60 -12.05
C GLY A 663 -2.25 6.43 -13.02
N ASN A 664 -1.35 5.45 -13.11
CA ASN A 664 -1.58 4.25 -13.93
C ASN A 664 -2.75 3.43 -13.38
N LYS A 665 -2.85 3.29 -12.04
CA LYS A 665 -3.99 2.61 -11.42
C LYS A 665 -5.29 3.36 -11.64
N GLY A 666 -5.28 4.69 -11.56
CA GLY A 666 -6.43 5.54 -11.91
C GLY A 666 -6.89 5.35 -13.37
N ASN A 667 -5.96 5.33 -14.32
CA ASN A 667 -6.26 5.09 -15.73
C ASN A 667 -6.80 3.67 -15.99
N GLU A 668 -6.19 2.64 -15.38
CA GLU A 668 -6.68 1.25 -15.42
C GLU A 668 -8.13 1.17 -14.94
N LEU A 669 -8.44 1.81 -13.81
CA LEU A 669 -9.77 1.82 -13.23
C LEU A 669 -10.77 2.60 -14.09
N ASN A 670 -10.37 3.71 -14.73
CA ASN A 670 -11.22 4.44 -15.67
C ASN A 670 -11.64 3.56 -16.86
N VAL A 671 -10.70 2.85 -17.48
CA VAL A 671 -10.98 1.92 -18.58
C VAL A 671 -11.85 0.75 -18.10
N SER A 672 -11.54 0.21 -16.93
CA SER A 672 -12.31 -0.88 -16.33
C SER A 672 -13.74 -0.45 -16.00
N ALA A 673 -13.95 0.74 -15.42
CA ALA A 673 -15.27 1.28 -15.11
C ALA A 673 -16.12 1.48 -16.36
N ALA A 674 -15.54 2.03 -17.43
CA ALA A 674 -16.23 2.17 -18.72
C ALA A 674 -16.64 0.79 -19.30
N THR A 675 -15.73 -0.19 -19.24
CA THR A 675 -16.00 -1.56 -19.70
C THR A 675 -17.09 -2.23 -18.86
N GLN A 676 -17.04 -2.12 -17.54
CA GLN A 676 -18.04 -2.70 -16.64
C GLN A 676 -19.41 -2.04 -16.84
N THR A 677 -19.46 -0.73 -17.02
CA THR A 677 -20.71 0.00 -17.33
C THR A 677 -21.34 -0.51 -18.63
N GLN A 678 -20.53 -0.73 -19.66
CA GLN A 678 -21.00 -1.28 -20.93
C GLN A 678 -21.53 -2.72 -20.77
N LEU A 679 -20.83 -3.55 -20.00
CA LEU A 679 -21.28 -4.93 -19.72
C LEU A 679 -22.57 -4.96 -18.91
N VAL A 680 -22.72 -4.10 -17.90
CA VAL A 680 -23.96 -3.95 -17.13
C VAL A 680 -25.11 -3.59 -18.08
N THR A 681 -24.91 -2.56 -18.91
CA THR A 681 -25.92 -2.09 -19.86
C THR A 681 -26.34 -3.20 -20.85
N GLN A 682 -25.37 -3.93 -21.41
CA GLN A 682 -25.63 -5.02 -22.35
C GLN A 682 -26.37 -6.18 -21.68
N THR A 683 -25.91 -6.60 -20.48
CA THR A 683 -26.51 -7.72 -19.75
C THR A 683 -27.92 -7.36 -19.28
N GLN A 684 -28.13 -6.13 -18.81
CA GLN A 684 -29.46 -5.61 -18.44
C GLN A 684 -30.41 -5.53 -19.64
N ALA A 685 -29.93 -5.09 -20.81
CA ALA A 685 -30.73 -5.09 -22.03
C ALA A 685 -31.11 -6.51 -22.48
N ALA A 686 -30.17 -7.48 -22.33
CA ALA A 686 -30.46 -8.90 -22.63
C ALA A 686 -31.46 -9.48 -21.63
N GLU A 687 -31.36 -9.18 -20.36
CA GLU A 687 -32.33 -9.58 -19.34
C GLU A 687 -33.71 -8.97 -19.60
N GLN A 688 -33.80 -7.67 -19.84
CA GLN A 688 -35.04 -6.95 -20.13
C GLN A 688 -35.71 -7.40 -21.43
N SER A 689 -34.96 -7.93 -22.40
CA SER A 689 -35.52 -8.51 -23.62
C SER A 689 -36.42 -9.74 -23.36
N ILE A 690 -36.17 -10.43 -22.22
CA ILE A 690 -36.96 -11.61 -21.80
C ILE A 690 -38.02 -11.21 -20.76
N SER A 691 -37.60 -10.51 -19.72
CA SER A 691 -38.39 -10.19 -18.53
C SER A 691 -39.14 -8.87 -18.62
N GLY A 692 -38.71 -7.97 -19.50
CA GLY A 692 -39.27 -6.63 -19.62
C GLY A 692 -40.69 -6.58 -20.14
N VAL A 693 -41.44 -5.57 -19.73
CA VAL A 693 -42.79 -5.32 -20.22
C VAL A 693 -42.71 -4.43 -21.46
N ASN A 694 -43.14 -4.98 -22.61
CA ASN A 694 -43.35 -4.21 -23.84
C ASN A 694 -44.82 -3.74 -23.90
N LEU A 695 -45.05 -2.44 -23.80
CA LEU A 695 -46.38 -1.86 -23.74
C LEU A 695 -47.21 -2.17 -24.98
N ASP A 696 -46.60 -2.25 -26.17
CA ASP A 696 -47.30 -2.56 -27.42
C ASP A 696 -47.79 -4.02 -27.45
N GLU A 697 -46.93 -4.95 -26.98
CA GLU A 697 -47.30 -6.36 -26.84
C GLU A 697 -48.41 -6.55 -25.80
N GLU A 698 -48.30 -5.90 -24.66
CA GLU A 698 -49.31 -6.00 -23.61
C GLU A 698 -50.64 -5.34 -24.02
N ALA A 699 -50.62 -4.23 -24.78
CA ALA A 699 -51.82 -3.63 -25.35
C ALA A 699 -52.50 -4.55 -26.37
N ALA A 700 -51.70 -5.24 -27.21
CA ALA A 700 -52.22 -6.26 -28.14
C ALA A 700 -52.84 -7.45 -27.41
N LYS A 701 -52.19 -7.97 -26.36
CA LYS A 701 -52.73 -9.04 -25.51
C LYS A 701 -53.99 -8.61 -24.77
N LEU A 702 -54.04 -7.36 -24.27
CA LEU A 702 -55.23 -6.83 -23.61
C LEU A 702 -56.42 -6.85 -24.55
N MET A 703 -56.25 -6.39 -25.80
CA MET A 703 -57.32 -6.44 -26.82
C MET A 703 -57.69 -7.89 -27.13
N GLN A 704 -56.72 -8.79 -27.26
CA GLN A 704 -56.98 -10.22 -27.50
C GLN A 704 -57.80 -10.86 -26.38
N TYR A 705 -57.43 -10.63 -25.12
CA TYR A 705 -58.18 -11.13 -23.99
C TYR A 705 -59.55 -10.49 -23.83
N GLN A 706 -59.71 -9.19 -24.16
CA GLN A 706 -61.02 -8.53 -24.23
C GLN A 706 -61.92 -9.17 -25.25
N GLN A 707 -61.42 -9.45 -26.48
CA GLN A 707 -62.15 -10.15 -27.50
C GLN A 707 -62.52 -11.58 -27.10
N ALA A 708 -61.57 -12.32 -26.46
CA ALA A 708 -61.81 -13.64 -25.93
C ALA A 708 -62.91 -13.64 -24.84
N TYR A 709 -62.89 -12.64 -23.95
CA TYR A 709 -63.91 -12.45 -22.94
C TYR A 709 -65.29 -12.21 -23.54
N GLN A 710 -65.40 -11.31 -24.54
CA GLN A 710 -66.63 -11.03 -25.25
C GLN A 710 -67.18 -12.27 -26.00
N ALA A 711 -66.24 -13.04 -26.64
CA ALA A 711 -66.62 -14.28 -27.37
C ALA A 711 -67.10 -15.33 -26.38
N ALA A 712 -66.45 -15.51 -25.22
CA ALA A 712 -66.89 -16.46 -24.17
C ALA A 712 -68.25 -16.07 -23.58
N GLY A 713 -68.50 -14.76 -23.37
CA GLY A 713 -69.80 -14.23 -22.94
C GLY A 713 -70.91 -14.55 -23.95
N LYS A 714 -70.62 -14.29 -25.22
CA LYS A 714 -71.56 -14.59 -26.32
C LYS A 714 -71.85 -16.09 -26.46
N TYR A 715 -70.82 -16.90 -26.32
CA TYR A 715 -70.94 -18.37 -26.24
C TYR A 715 -71.86 -18.82 -25.09
N LEU A 716 -71.73 -18.28 -23.91
CA LEU A 716 -72.55 -18.57 -22.72
C LEU A 716 -74.03 -18.14 -22.97
N GLU A 717 -74.25 -16.98 -23.58
CA GLU A 717 -75.58 -16.52 -24.00
C GLU A 717 -76.24 -17.56 -24.92
N THR A 718 -75.54 -18.02 -25.96
CA THR A 718 -76.03 -19.03 -26.89
C THR A 718 -76.34 -20.35 -26.20
N VAL A 719 -75.44 -20.82 -25.27
CA VAL A 719 -75.65 -22.04 -24.46
C VAL A 719 -76.86 -21.91 -23.54
N SER A 720 -77.11 -20.71 -22.96
CA SER A 720 -78.29 -20.43 -22.12
C SER A 720 -79.54 -20.45 -22.93
N GLN A 721 -79.54 -19.89 -24.14
CA GLN A 721 -80.71 -19.91 -25.07
C GLN A 721 -81.00 -21.37 -25.48
N LEU A 722 -79.99 -22.18 -25.82
CA LEU A 722 -80.19 -23.61 -26.14
C LEU A 722 -80.75 -24.36 -24.94
N PHE A 723 -80.30 -24.09 -23.75
CA PHE A 723 -80.82 -24.70 -22.54
C PHE A 723 -82.28 -24.34 -22.24
N ALA A 724 -82.58 -23.05 -22.39
CA ALA A 724 -83.97 -22.57 -22.32
C ALA A 724 -84.90 -23.20 -23.36
N SER A 725 -84.40 -23.40 -24.57
CA SER A 725 -85.15 -24.08 -25.64
C SER A 725 -85.40 -25.55 -25.31
N ILE A 726 -84.44 -26.24 -24.72
CA ILE A 726 -84.58 -27.65 -24.29
C ILE A 726 -85.57 -27.77 -23.13
N LEU A 727 -85.55 -26.85 -22.17
CA LEU A 727 -86.52 -26.81 -21.08
C LEU A 727 -87.92 -26.49 -21.56
N ALA A 728 -88.05 -25.70 -22.63
CA ALA A 728 -89.37 -25.41 -23.24
C ALA A 728 -89.98 -26.56 -24.08
N ILE A 729 -89.18 -27.57 -24.43
CA ILE A 729 -89.62 -28.76 -25.17
C ILE A 729 -90.16 -29.84 -24.22
N ASN A 730 -89.86 -29.77 -22.93
CA ASN A 730 -90.32 -30.77 -21.94
C ASN A 730 -91.15 -29.99 -20.83
N PRO A 731 -92.43 -29.68 -20.99
CA PRO A 731 -93.24 -28.99 -20.01
C PRO A 731 -93.62 -29.90 -18.80
#